data_2336885594249e43df6cc5c5affba8b8
#
_entry.id   2336885594249e43df6cc5c5affba8b8
#
_cell.length_a   1.000
_cell.length_b   1.000
_cell.length_c   1.000
_cell.angle_alpha   90.00
_cell.angle_beta   90.00
_cell.angle_gamma   90.00
#
_symmetry.space_group_name_H-M   'P 1'
#
loop_
_entity.id
_entity.type
_entity.pdbx_description
1 polymer ?
#
loop_
_entity_poly.entity_id
_entity_poly.type
_entity_poly.pdbx_seq_one_letter_code
_entity_poly.pdbx_strand_id
1 'polypeptide(L)'
;MKFLGLIANKIGIAEKQVEATVALLNDNATIPFIARYRKEKTGSLDEVQIAAIADEYHRYLEIDDRKATILKTIDEQGKLTDELKARIEQSWDLTELEDIYLPYKPHRKTRADVAREQGYEPLAKAIFEQRAAGDEAIKKLGDKREEALQGARDIIAEWISQDEQARNSIRREFTYSALLTTKVVKGKESDEEAQKYRDYFSVKEPLKRITSHRLLAIRRAEAEGFIRVDISPDSEKALDKLARLFLKTNSDTTYQVELAMEDSYKRLLKPSIETEFAAASKEKADEEAIRVFTQNLRQLLLESPLGQKRVLALDPGFRTGCKTVVLSAQGDLLYHTVVFVNNVASTKTLQQLIAQYQIEAIAIGNGTASRETEQMVRVALEAIRHEVPQVFVVSESGASVYSASKIAREEFPDEDVTVRGAVSIGRRLMDPLAELVKIDPKSIGVGQYQHDVNQARLGESLQQTVESVVNHVGVDVNTASKHILTYVSGLGPALAQNIVNYRSENGAFVNRKALLKVPKMGAKTFEQAAGFLRITNSDNPLDNSAVHPESYSIVEKMAKDLKCSVSDLMSNATLREKIDLQRYVSDKVGMPTLQDIMRELEKPSRDPREQLEEWHFDENVHTIDDLQVGMVLPGIVTNIANFGAFVDIGVHKDGLVHISEMANRRISNPNEVVSLHQHVRVRVIDIDKGRGRIQLSLKV
;
A
#
# COMPACT_ATOMS: atom_id res chain seq x y z
N MET A 1 20.51 21.61 1.80
CA MET A 1 19.21 21.92 1.15
C MET A 1 18.30 22.55 2.18
N LYS A 2 17.56 23.60 1.81
CA LYS A 2 16.78 24.43 2.76
C LYS A 2 15.62 23.67 3.48
N PHE A 3 15.24 22.49 3.02
CA PHE A 3 14.06 21.73 3.52
C PHE A 3 14.39 20.46 4.31
N LEU A 4 15.67 20.09 4.49
CA LEU A 4 16.03 18.87 5.24
C LEU A 4 15.58 18.95 6.72
N GLY A 5 15.69 20.13 7.33
CA GLY A 5 15.17 20.36 8.68
C GLY A 5 13.65 20.22 8.79
N LEU A 6 12.89 20.52 7.72
CA LEU A 6 11.44 20.33 7.70
C LEU A 6 11.08 18.85 7.66
N ILE A 7 11.81 18.05 6.86
CA ILE A 7 11.68 16.59 6.82
C ILE A 7 11.98 16.01 8.20
N ALA A 8 13.11 16.42 8.81
CA ALA A 8 13.53 15.97 10.13
C ALA A 8 12.45 16.21 11.19
N ASN A 9 11.89 17.41 11.23
CA ASN A 9 10.82 17.78 12.15
C ASN A 9 9.53 16.97 11.92
N LYS A 10 9.17 16.75 10.66
CA LYS A 10 7.95 16.02 10.31
C LYS A 10 8.02 14.54 10.69
N ILE A 11 9.17 13.91 10.49
CA ILE A 11 9.38 12.48 10.78
C ILE A 11 9.79 12.27 12.25
N GLY A 12 10.29 13.29 12.93
CA GLY A 12 10.73 13.23 14.33
C GLY A 12 12.12 12.63 14.51
N ILE A 13 13.04 12.90 13.59
CA ILE A 13 14.42 12.41 13.58
C ILE A 13 15.43 13.57 13.47
N ALA A 14 16.71 13.29 13.67
CA ALA A 14 17.74 14.32 13.58
C ALA A 14 18.01 14.73 12.11
N GLU A 15 18.23 16.02 11.86
CA GLU A 15 18.50 16.54 10.52
C GLU A 15 19.73 15.89 9.87
N LYS A 16 20.78 15.57 10.64
CA LYS A 16 21.96 14.84 10.14
C LYS A 16 21.62 13.45 9.60
N GLN A 17 20.62 12.77 10.18
CA GLN A 17 20.18 11.47 9.71
C GLN A 17 19.45 11.60 8.36
N VAL A 18 18.64 12.65 8.21
CA VAL A 18 17.97 12.97 6.92
C VAL A 18 19.02 13.29 5.86
N GLU A 19 19.99 14.15 6.19
CA GLU A 19 21.05 14.53 5.26
C GLU A 19 21.86 13.32 4.76
N ALA A 20 22.29 12.47 5.70
CA ALA A 20 23.03 11.25 5.35
C ALA A 20 22.20 10.28 4.50
N THR A 21 20.91 10.12 4.82
CA THR A 21 20.00 9.26 4.06
C THR A 21 19.76 9.78 2.65
N VAL A 22 19.47 11.09 2.51
CA VAL A 22 19.29 11.74 1.20
C VAL A 22 20.57 11.65 0.36
N ALA A 23 21.75 11.81 0.96
CA ALA A 23 23.00 11.64 0.23
C ALA A 23 23.17 10.21 -0.32
N LEU A 24 22.80 9.18 0.45
CA LEU A 24 22.83 7.79 0.00
C LEU A 24 21.80 7.52 -1.10
N LEU A 25 20.58 8.05 -0.98
CA LEU A 25 19.53 7.93 -1.99
C LEU A 25 19.97 8.59 -3.31
N ASN A 26 20.52 9.78 -3.26
CA ASN A 26 21.06 10.50 -4.43
C ASN A 26 22.26 9.78 -5.07
N ASP A 27 22.97 8.95 -4.31
CA ASP A 27 24.00 8.04 -4.82
C ASP A 27 23.39 6.72 -5.34
N ASN A 28 22.08 6.65 -5.56
CA ASN A 28 21.32 5.49 -6.03
C ASN A 28 21.43 4.25 -5.12
N ALA A 29 21.65 4.43 -3.83
CA ALA A 29 21.54 3.34 -2.88
C ALA A 29 20.06 3.00 -2.62
N THR A 30 19.71 1.72 -2.59
CA THR A 30 18.34 1.26 -2.35
C THR A 30 17.98 1.30 -0.88
N ILE A 31 16.69 1.42 -0.58
CA ILE A 31 16.17 1.47 0.81
C ILE A 31 16.61 0.24 1.62
N PRO A 32 16.46 -1.02 1.13
CA PRO A 32 16.92 -2.19 1.89
C PRO A 32 18.43 -2.19 2.16
N PHE A 33 19.24 -1.75 1.20
CA PHE A 33 20.68 -1.66 1.38
C PHE A 33 21.07 -0.62 2.43
N ILE A 34 20.46 0.56 2.40
CA ILE A 34 20.69 1.62 3.39
C ILE A 34 20.33 1.13 4.79
N ALA A 35 19.12 0.57 4.96
CA ALA A 35 18.61 0.10 6.25
C ALA A 35 19.48 -1.01 6.86
N ARG A 36 20.00 -1.91 6.04
CA ARG A 36 20.76 -3.06 6.52
C ARG A 36 22.27 -2.81 6.64
N TYR A 37 22.87 -2.13 5.65
CA TYR A 37 24.32 -2.05 5.54
C TYR A 37 24.92 -0.65 5.68
N ARG A 38 24.10 0.38 6.00
CA ARG A 38 24.56 1.77 6.20
C ARG A 38 24.07 2.37 7.52
N LYS A 39 23.84 1.51 8.54
CA LYS A 39 23.29 1.87 9.85
C LYS A 39 24.09 2.96 10.56
N GLU A 40 25.41 2.90 10.50
CA GLU A 40 26.28 3.90 11.11
C GLU A 40 26.09 5.29 10.51
N LYS A 41 25.88 5.36 9.20
CA LYS A 41 25.70 6.64 8.50
C LYS A 41 24.32 7.27 8.81
N THR A 42 23.30 6.42 8.92
CA THR A 42 21.91 6.87 9.13
C THR A 42 21.49 6.91 10.60
N GLY A 43 22.36 6.44 11.53
CA GLY A 43 22.00 6.30 12.94
C GLY A 43 20.95 5.21 13.17
N SER A 44 21.06 4.10 12.45
CA SER A 44 20.18 2.91 12.55
C SER A 44 18.70 3.16 12.20
N LEU A 45 18.44 4.04 11.24
CA LEU A 45 17.09 4.18 10.69
C LEU A 45 16.63 2.86 10.05
N ASP A 46 15.36 2.54 10.27
CA ASP A 46 14.71 1.38 9.65
C ASP A 46 14.22 1.68 8.21
N GLU A 47 13.76 0.65 7.51
CA GLU A 47 13.24 0.78 6.12
C GLU A 47 12.05 1.75 6.04
N VAL A 48 11.18 1.78 7.07
CA VAL A 48 9.99 2.64 7.08
C VAL A 48 10.39 4.10 7.20
N GLN A 49 11.35 4.40 8.08
CA GLN A 49 11.88 5.74 8.27
C GLN A 49 12.62 6.23 7.02
N ILE A 50 13.41 5.37 6.39
CA ILE A 50 14.16 5.70 5.17
C ILE A 50 13.19 5.93 4.00
N ALA A 51 12.15 5.10 3.85
CA ALA A 51 11.10 5.29 2.86
C ALA A 51 10.34 6.62 3.07
N ALA A 52 10.00 6.94 4.32
CA ALA A 52 9.35 8.21 4.65
C ALA A 52 10.23 9.42 4.33
N ILE A 53 11.56 9.33 4.54
CA ILE A 53 12.50 10.37 4.12
C ILE A 53 12.50 10.51 2.60
N ALA A 54 12.54 9.41 1.85
CA ALA A 54 12.53 9.43 0.40
C ALA A 54 11.26 10.08 -0.15
N ASP A 55 10.09 9.70 0.37
CA ASP A 55 8.79 10.25 -0.02
C ASP A 55 8.71 11.76 0.26
N GLU A 56 9.09 12.21 1.47
CA GLU A 56 9.09 13.63 1.81
C GLU A 56 10.14 14.41 1.00
N TYR A 57 11.28 13.83 0.72
CA TYR A 57 12.31 14.44 -0.12
C TYR A 57 11.78 14.70 -1.53
N HIS A 58 11.13 13.74 -2.16
CA HIS A 58 10.50 13.91 -3.46
C HIS A 58 9.40 14.96 -3.43
N ARG A 59 8.55 14.96 -2.41
CA ARG A 59 7.50 15.97 -2.23
C ARG A 59 8.05 17.38 -2.15
N TYR A 60 9.13 17.59 -1.40
CA TYR A 60 9.74 18.93 -1.31
C TYR A 60 10.45 19.35 -2.60
N LEU A 61 10.99 18.39 -3.38
CA LEU A 61 11.49 18.70 -4.73
C LEU A 61 10.35 19.15 -5.66
N GLU A 62 9.20 18.50 -5.63
CA GLU A 62 8.02 18.91 -6.39
C GLU A 62 7.53 20.30 -6.01
N ILE A 63 7.56 20.65 -4.70
CA ILE A 63 7.25 21.99 -4.23
C ILE A 63 8.26 23.01 -4.76
N ASP A 64 9.54 22.69 -4.79
CA ASP A 64 10.59 23.58 -5.30
C ASP A 64 10.43 23.82 -6.81
N ASP A 65 10.16 22.80 -7.59
CA ASP A 65 9.82 22.90 -9.01
C ASP A 65 8.54 23.72 -9.24
N ARG A 66 7.55 23.56 -8.35
CA ARG A 66 6.32 24.35 -8.40
C ARG A 66 6.58 25.83 -8.12
N LYS A 67 7.42 26.17 -7.14
CA LYS A 67 7.86 27.55 -6.88
C LYS A 67 8.53 28.18 -8.10
N ALA A 68 9.44 27.44 -8.73
CA ALA A 68 10.10 27.91 -9.95
C ALA A 68 9.09 28.24 -11.07
N THR A 69 8.08 27.39 -11.24
CA THR A 69 6.99 27.60 -12.21
C THR A 69 6.16 28.84 -11.87
N ILE A 70 5.79 29.00 -10.60
CA ILE A 70 5.01 30.18 -10.12
C ILE A 70 5.79 31.46 -10.33
N LEU A 71 7.05 31.49 -9.90
CA LEU A 71 7.93 32.67 -10.06
C LEU A 71 8.07 33.08 -11.53
N LYS A 72 8.33 32.11 -12.40
CA LYS A 72 8.44 32.32 -13.84
C LYS A 72 7.16 32.94 -14.43
N THR A 73 6.00 32.37 -14.08
CA THR A 73 4.71 32.81 -14.64
C THR A 73 4.37 34.28 -14.19
N ILE A 74 4.67 34.61 -12.93
CA ILE A 74 4.41 35.97 -12.40
C ILE A 74 5.38 36.98 -13.00
N ASP A 75 6.65 36.60 -13.19
CA ASP A 75 7.68 37.40 -13.80
C ASP A 75 7.36 37.74 -15.28
N GLU A 76 6.94 36.73 -16.05
CA GLU A 76 6.48 36.88 -17.44
C GLU A 76 5.30 37.84 -17.57
N GLN A 77 4.50 38.06 -16.52
CA GLN A 77 3.41 39.01 -16.44
C GLN A 77 3.90 40.44 -16.00
N GLY A 78 5.18 40.58 -15.66
CA GLY A 78 5.75 41.81 -15.15
C GLY A 78 5.21 42.23 -13.77
N LYS A 79 4.70 41.27 -12.99
CA LYS A 79 4.07 41.54 -11.68
C LYS A 79 4.90 41.00 -10.49
N LEU A 80 6.07 40.44 -10.72
CA LEU A 80 6.93 39.89 -9.68
C LEU A 80 7.64 41.03 -8.94
N THR A 81 7.29 41.22 -7.67
CA THR A 81 8.00 42.13 -6.75
C THR A 81 8.98 41.38 -5.89
N ASP A 82 9.99 42.04 -5.35
CA ASP A 82 10.98 41.41 -4.45
C ASP A 82 10.33 40.84 -3.19
N GLU A 83 9.30 41.49 -2.65
CA GLU A 83 8.54 41.01 -1.50
C GLU A 83 7.77 39.71 -1.84
N LEU A 84 7.07 39.68 -2.98
CA LEU A 84 6.34 38.51 -3.44
C LEU A 84 7.28 37.36 -3.72
N LYS A 85 8.42 37.60 -4.34
CA LYS A 85 9.47 36.61 -4.58
C LYS A 85 9.99 36.02 -3.28
N ALA A 86 10.35 36.88 -2.31
CA ALA A 86 10.84 36.41 -1.02
C ALA A 86 9.79 35.54 -0.29
N ARG A 87 8.52 35.92 -0.37
CA ARG A 87 7.42 35.16 0.24
C ARG A 87 7.25 33.77 -0.40
N ILE A 88 7.27 33.67 -1.73
CA ILE A 88 7.18 32.39 -2.46
C ILE A 88 8.39 31.51 -2.12
N GLU A 89 9.60 32.07 -2.10
CA GLU A 89 10.81 31.29 -1.80
C GLU A 89 10.84 30.76 -0.37
N GLN A 90 10.25 31.45 0.60
CA GLN A 90 10.22 31.02 2.02
C GLN A 90 9.13 29.98 2.31
N SER A 91 8.01 30.02 1.59
CA SER A 91 6.92 29.09 1.82
C SER A 91 7.25 27.67 1.33
N TRP A 92 6.89 26.66 2.15
CA TRP A 92 6.95 25.23 1.82
C TRP A 92 5.58 24.57 1.98
N ASP A 93 4.53 25.37 2.06
CA ASP A 93 3.15 24.95 2.05
C ASP A 93 2.56 25.13 0.65
N LEU A 94 2.20 24.02 0.00
CA LEU A 94 1.64 24.03 -1.34
C LEU A 94 0.32 24.82 -1.41
N THR A 95 -0.49 24.74 -0.34
CA THR A 95 -1.76 25.46 -0.27
C THR A 95 -1.54 26.97 -0.23
N GLU A 96 -0.58 27.44 0.58
CA GLU A 96 -0.19 28.86 0.62
C GLU A 96 0.38 29.32 -0.72
N LEU A 97 1.23 28.52 -1.36
CA LEU A 97 1.80 28.83 -2.68
C LEU A 97 0.72 28.95 -3.76
N GLU A 98 -0.27 28.05 -3.78
CA GLU A 98 -1.37 28.11 -4.73
C GLU A 98 -2.29 29.34 -4.47
N ASP A 99 -2.50 29.73 -3.21
CA ASP A 99 -3.24 30.95 -2.88
C ASP A 99 -2.51 32.22 -3.34
N ILE A 100 -1.20 32.31 -3.09
CA ILE A 100 -0.36 33.42 -3.59
C ILE A 100 -0.41 33.49 -5.12
N TYR A 101 -0.42 32.33 -5.78
CA TYR A 101 -0.43 32.25 -7.24
C TYR A 101 -1.80 32.52 -7.86
N LEU A 102 -2.89 32.29 -7.11
CA LEU A 102 -4.27 32.36 -7.64
C LEU A 102 -4.61 33.60 -8.45
N PRO A 103 -4.23 34.85 -8.03
CA PRO A 103 -4.50 36.06 -8.80
C PRO A 103 -3.71 36.16 -10.12
N TYR A 104 -2.66 35.36 -10.27
CA TYR A 104 -1.73 35.40 -11.43
C TYR A 104 -1.91 34.18 -12.34
N LYS A 105 -2.69 33.21 -11.90
CA LYS A 105 -2.90 31.95 -12.63
C LYS A 105 -3.66 32.17 -13.92
N PRO A 106 -3.14 31.75 -15.08
CA PRO A 106 -3.88 31.87 -16.34
C PRO A 106 -5.21 31.13 -16.26
N HIS A 107 -6.30 31.76 -16.58
CA HIS A 107 -7.66 31.18 -16.54
C HIS A 107 -8.47 31.56 -17.78
N ARG A 108 -9.58 30.87 -18.00
CA ARG A 108 -10.56 31.23 -19.00
C ARG A 108 -11.25 32.52 -18.59
N LYS A 109 -11.69 33.33 -19.59
CA LYS A 109 -12.40 34.59 -19.38
C LYS A 109 -13.55 34.44 -18.37
N THR A 110 -13.47 35.16 -17.27
CA THR A 110 -14.45 35.16 -16.18
C THR A 110 -15.51 36.26 -16.36
N ARG A 111 -16.56 36.26 -15.53
CA ARG A 111 -17.54 37.34 -15.47
C ARG A 111 -16.86 38.68 -15.05
N ALA A 112 -15.91 38.60 -14.12
CA ALA A 112 -15.13 39.73 -13.67
C ALA A 112 -14.28 40.33 -14.80
N ASP A 113 -13.68 39.52 -15.67
CA ASP A 113 -12.91 40.00 -16.82
C ASP A 113 -13.81 40.73 -17.81
N VAL A 114 -15.01 40.20 -18.08
CA VAL A 114 -16.01 40.88 -18.91
C VAL A 114 -16.38 42.24 -18.31
N ALA A 115 -16.62 42.31 -16.99
CA ALA A 115 -16.95 43.55 -16.30
C ALA A 115 -15.78 44.58 -16.31
N ARG A 116 -14.52 44.11 -16.23
CA ARG A 116 -13.34 44.99 -16.39
C ARG A 116 -13.24 45.56 -17.79
N GLU A 117 -13.46 44.78 -18.83
CA GLU A 117 -13.51 45.22 -20.21
C GLU A 117 -14.61 46.28 -20.46
N GLN A 118 -15.73 46.14 -19.74
CA GLN A 118 -16.82 47.14 -19.76
C GLN A 118 -16.54 48.40 -18.96
N GLY A 119 -15.39 48.46 -18.26
CA GLY A 119 -14.95 49.65 -17.51
C GLY A 119 -15.54 49.75 -16.10
N TYR A 120 -16.08 48.69 -15.51
CA TYR A 120 -16.72 48.76 -14.18
C TYR A 120 -15.73 48.62 -13.00
N GLU A 121 -14.44 48.41 -13.22
CA GLU A 121 -13.45 48.27 -12.15
C GLU A 121 -13.34 49.50 -11.23
N PRO A 122 -13.35 50.77 -11.71
CA PRO A 122 -13.35 51.96 -10.84
C PRO A 122 -14.58 52.00 -9.92
N LEU A 123 -15.75 51.59 -10.42
CA LEU A 123 -16.97 51.52 -9.62
C LEU A 123 -16.85 50.41 -8.56
N ALA A 124 -16.33 49.22 -8.92
CA ALA A 124 -16.07 48.14 -7.99
C ALA A 124 -15.13 48.54 -6.84
N LYS A 125 -14.06 49.32 -7.14
CA LYS A 125 -13.13 49.87 -6.13
C LYS A 125 -13.85 50.83 -5.18
N ALA A 126 -14.62 51.77 -5.71
CA ALA A 126 -15.36 52.77 -4.92
C ALA A 126 -16.39 52.08 -3.99
N ILE A 127 -17.08 51.03 -4.47
CA ILE A 127 -18.03 50.24 -3.68
C ILE A 127 -17.30 49.45 -2.61
N PHE A 128 -16.19 48.77 -2.95
CA PHE A 128 -15.46 47.91 -2.02
C PHE A 128 -14.78 48.68 -0.88
N GLU A 129 -14.40 49.96 -1.10
CA GLU A 129 -13.89 50.84 -0.05
C GLU A 129 -14.95 51.19 1.01
N GLN A 130 -16.24 51.15 0.66
CA GLN A 130 -17.40 51.43 1.53
C GLN A 130 -17.31 52.85 2.16
N ARG A 131 -17.03 53.86 1.34
CA ARG A 131 -16.96 55.29 1.72
C ARG A 131 -18.07 56.06 1.03
N ALA A 132 -18.35 57.26 1.52
CA ALA A 132 -19.38 58.17 0.97
C ALA A 132 -19.24 58.40 -0.55
N ALA A 133 -18.00 58.42 -1.07
CA ALA A 133 -17.74 58.55 -2.51
C ALA A 133 -18.33 57.39 -3.33
N GLY A 134 -18.32 56.17 -2.79
CA GLY A 134 -18.94 55.02 -3.41
C GLY A 134 -20.48 55.09 -3.44
N ASP A 135 -21.10 55.55 -2.34
CA ASP A 135 -22.54 55.78 -2.28
C ASP A 135 -22.98 56.85 -3.26
N GLU A 136 -22.19 57.92 -3.43
CA GLU A 136 -22.42 58.94 -4.46
C GLU A 136 -22.24 58.39 -5.89
N ALA A 137 -21.25 57.53 -6.12
CA ALA A 137 -21.04 56.86 -7.41
C ALA A 137 -22.26 56.03 -7.79
N ILE A 138 -22.82 55.27 -6.83
CA ILE A 138 -24.04 54.46 -7.04
C ILE A 138 -25.23 55.36 -7.41
N LYS A 139 -25.40 56.51 -6.74
CA LYS A 139 -26.50 57.44 -7.01
C LYS A 139 -26.41 58.12 -8.38
N LYS A 140 -25.20 58.27 -8.93
CA LYS A 140 -24.96 58.86 -10.25
C LYS A 140 -25.12 57.92 -11.42
N LEU A 141 -25.36 56.61 -11.16
CA LEU A 141 -25.61 55.63 -12.20
C LEU A 141 -26.97 55.91 -12.88
N GLY A 142 -26.96 56.00 -14.20
CA GLY A 142 -28.16 56.21 -15.02
C GLY A 142 -28.90 54.91 -15.36
N ASP A 143 -29.42 54.83 -16.58
CA ASP A 143 -30.26 53.72 -17.07
C ASP A 143 -29.60 52.33 -17.02
N LYS A 144 -28.25 52.26 -17.01
CA LYS A 144 -27.47 51.04 -16.90
C LYS A 144 -27.06 50.68 -15.47
N ARG A 145 -27.79 51.23 -14.46
CA ARG A 145 -27.42 51.09 -13.05
C ARG A 145 -27.25 49.62 -12.63
N GLU A 146 -28.21 48.77 -12.94
CA GLU A 146 -28.16 47.35 -12.51
C GLU A 146 -27.05 46.56 -13.22
N GLU A 147 -26.83 46.81 -14.52
CA GLU A 147 -25.73 46.22 -15.27
C GLU A 147 -24.36 46.60 -14.67
N ALA A 148 -24.15 47.90 -14.36
CA ALA A 148 -22.91 48.40 -13.77
C ALA A 148 -22.71 47.84 -12.33
N LEU A 149 -23.77 47.78 -11.53
CA LEU A 149 -23.72 47.20 -10.19
C LEU A 149 -23.42 45.68 -10.23
N GLN A 150 -24.01 44.97 -11.17
CA GLN A 150 -23.75 43.55 -11.34
C GLN A 150 -22.29 43.33 -11.78
N GLY A 151 -21.78 44.09 -12.72
CA GLY A 151 -20.38 44.01 -13.12
C GLY A 151 -19.42 44.32 -11.97
N ALA A 152 -19.75 45.39 -11.16
CA ALA A 152 -18.96 45.70 -9.98
C ALA A 152 -19.00 44.55 -8.94
N ARG A 153 -20.17 43.93 -8.69
CA ARG A 153 -20.31 42.78 -7.81
C ARG A 153 -19.48 41.59 -8.29
N ASP A 154 -19.48 41.30 -9.60
CA ASP A 154 -18.70 40.20 -10.17
C ASP A 154 -17.19 40.38 -9.94
N ILE A 155 -16.68 41.62 -10.07
CA ILE A 155 -15.28 41.96 -9.78
C ILE A 155 -14.98 41.85 -8.28
N ILE A 156 -15.85 42.37 -7.40
CA ILE A 156 -15.68 42.28 -5.95
C ILE A 156 -15.73 40.82 -5.47
N ALA A 157 -16.63 40.02 -6.01
CA ALA A 157 -16.73 38.61 -5.70
C ALA A 157 -15.43 37.85 -6.04
N GLU A 158 -14.79 38.18 -7.15
CA GLU A 158 -13.48 37.61 -7.51
C GLU A 158 -12.39 38.07 -6.52
N TRP A 159 -12.29 39.36 -6.17
CA TRP A 159 -11.34 39.87 -5.18
C TRP A 159 -11.49 39.13 -3.83
N ILE A 160 -12.73 38.98 -3.33
CA ILE A 160 -13.00 38.28 -2.09
C ILE A 160 -12.56 36.83 -2.22
N SER A 161 -12.78 36.14 -3.37
CA SER A 161 -12.42 34.74 -3.57
C SER A 161 -10.90 34.53 -3.65
N GLN A 162 -10.15 35.54 -4.02
CA GLN A 162 -8.68 35.53 -4.10
C GLN A 162 -8.00 36.06 -2.82
N ASP A 163 -8.78 36.61 -1.89
CA ASP A 163 -8.26 37.09 -0.62
C ASP A 163 -7.85 35.92 0.29
N GLU A 164 -6.59 35.92 0.72
CA GLU A 164 -6.02 34.84 1.54
C GLU A 164 -6.67 34.73 2.91
N GLN A 165 -7.08 35.87 3.53
CA GLN A 165 -7.74 35.84 4.83
C GLN A 165 -9.14 35.24 4.71
N ALA A 166 -9.86 35.55 3.65
CA ALA A 166 -11.14 34.94 3.32
C ALA A 166 -10.98 33.44 3.13
N ARG A 167 -10.06 33.00 2.27
CA ARG A 167 -9.81 31.59 2.00
C ARG A 167 -9.44 30.84 3.28
N ASN A 168 -8.50 31.36 4.07
CA ASN A 168 -8.08 30.76 5.32
C ASN A 168 -9.20 30.72 6.38
N SER A 169 -10.05 31.76 6.41
CA SER A 169 -11.21 31.77 7.32
C SER A 169 -12.21 30.65 6.97
N ILE A 170 -12.50 30.48 5.68
CA ILE A 170 -13.40 29.43 5.20
C ILE A 170 -12.77 28.04 5.35
N ARG A 171 -11.47 27.84 5.06
CA ARG A 171 -10.76 26.57 5.32
C ARG A 171 -10.83 26.17 6.79
N ARG A 172 -10.67 27.12 7.72
CA ARG A 172 -10.84 26.84 9.15
C ARG A 172 -12.26 26.35 9.45
N GLU A 173 -13.28 26.98 8.84
CA GLU A 173 -14.66 26.51 9.02
C GLU A 173 -14.88 25.11 8.47
N PHE A 174 -14.34 24.80 7.28
CA PHE A 174 -14.34 23.42 6.75
C PHE A 174 -13.64 22.45 7.68
N THR A 175 -12.48 22.78 8.20
CA THR A 175 -11.71 21.92 9.11
C THR A 175 -12.51 21.54 10.37
N TYR A 176 -13.22 22.48 10.95
CA TYR A 176 -13.91 22.27 12.23
C TYR A 176 -15.32 21.73 12.10
N SER A 177 -16.07 22.17 11.10
CA SER A 177 -17.51 21.95 11.04
C SER A 177 -18.05 21.36 9.74
N ALA A 178 -17.20 21.08 8.74
CA ALA A 178 -17.67 20.50 7.48
C ALA A 178 -18.34 19.15 7.70
N LEU A 179 -19.53 19.01 7.12
CA LEU A 179 -20.28 17.77 7.05
C LEU A 179 -20.14 17.18 5.65
N LEU A 180 -19.87 15.88 5.59
CA LEU A 180 -20.09 15.11 4.38
C LEU A 180 -21.56 14.69 4.35
N THR A 181 -22.26 15.09 3.31
CA THR A 181 -23.66 14.72 3.09
C THR A 181 -23.81 14.01 1.76
N THR A 182 -24.63 12.99 1.73
CA THR A 182 -24.94 12.24 0.51
C THR A 182 -26.41 12.28 0.19
N LYS A 183 -26.73 12.21 -1.09
CA LYS A 183 -28.10 12.04 -1.59
C LYS A 183 -28.08 11.07 -2.76
N VAL A 184 -29.03 10.12 -2.76
CA VAL A 184 -29.23 9.24 -3.90
C VAL A 184 -29.61 10.05 -5.15
N VAL A 185 -29.10 9.67 -6.31
CA VAL A 185 -29.47 10.29 -7.58
C VAL A 185 -30.91 9.91 -7.92
N LYS A 186 -31.72 10.92 -8.31
CA LYS A 186 -33.13 10.72 -8.63
C LYS A 186 -33.33 9.60 -9.65
N GLY A 187 -34.19 8.62 -9.32
CA GLY A 187 -34.48 7.45 -10.13
C GLY A 187 -33.52 6.27 -9.93
N LYS A 188 -32.52 6.40 -9.02
CA LYS A 188 -31.60 5.32 -8.67
C LYS A 188 -31.95 4.62 -7.34
N GLU A 189 -32.99 5.05 -6.66
CA GLU A 189 -33.42 4.51 -5.36
C GLU A 189 -33.78 3.02 -5.42
N SER A 190 -34.32 2.57 -6.58
CA SER A 190 -34.76 1.18 -6.82
C SER A 190 -33.83 0.40 -7.74
N ASP A 191 -32.71 0.97 -8.15
CA ASP A 191 -31.73 0.33 -9.02
C ASP A 191 -31.07 -0.84 -8.27
N GLU A 192 -31.07 -2.04 -8.84
CA GLU A 192 -30.55 -3.25 -8.20
C GLU A 192 -29.06 -3.12 -7.87
N GLU A 193 -28.26 -2.53 -8.77
CA GLU A 193 -26.84 -2.30 -8.53
C GLU A 193 -26.58 -1.23 -7.47
N ALA A 194 -27.49 -0.24 -7.34
CA ALA A 194 -27.39 0.79 -6.31
C ALA A 194 -27.67 0.26 -4.90
N GLN A 195 -28.40 -0.87 -4.75
CA GLN A 195 -28.77 -1.41 -3.45
C GLN A 195 -27.56 -1.81 -2.59
N LYS A 196 -26.44 -2.17 -3.20
CA LYS A 196 -25.17 -2.41 -2.47
C LYS A 196 -24.68 -1.17 -1.70
N TYR A 197 -25.12 0.04 -2.10
CA TYR A 197 -24.79 1.33 -1.48
C TYR A 197 -25.90 1.94 -0.65
N ARG A 198 -26.99 1.20 -0.37
CA ARG A 198 -28.17 1.71 0.34
C ARG A 198 -27.85 2.41 1.65
N ASP A 199 -26.87 1.89 2.40
CA ASP A 199 -26.42 2.46 3.67
C ASP A 199 -25.74 3.86 3.50
N TYR A 200 -25.46 4.26 2.26
CA TYR A 200 -24.84 5.55 1.91
C TYR A 200 -25.76 6.51 1.16
N PHE A 201 -27.04 6.18 0.98
CA PHE A 201 -27.99 7.02 0.25
C PHE A 201 -28.31 8.35 0.96
N SER A 202 -28.23 8.37 2.29
CA SER A 202 -28.52 9.55 3.11
C SER A 202 -27.60 9.60 4.33
N VAL A 203 -26.32 9.84 4.07
CA VAL A 203 -25.32 10.05 5.13
C VAL A 203 -25.23 11.52 5.48
N LYS A 204 -25.07 11.84 6.76
CA LYS A 204 -24.75 13.17 7.26
C LYS A 204 -23.80 13.04 8.44
N GLU A 205 -22.51 13.16 8.19
CA GLU A 205 -21.45 12.96 9.19
C GLU A 205 -20.39 14.05 9.12
N PRO A 206 -19.78 14.45 10.27
CA PRO A 206 -18.62 15.34 10.25
C PRO A 206 -17.46 14.72 9.44
N LEU A 207 -16.93 15.44 8.44
CA LEU A 207 -15.85 14.97 7.59
C LEU A 207 -14.65 14.45 8.40
N LYS A 208 -14.29 15.13 9.48
CA LYS A 208 -13.16 14.76 10.35
C LYS A 208 -13.34 13.42 11.11
N ARG A 209 -14.56 12.88 11.17
CA ARG A 209 -14.90 11.63 11.89
C ARG A 209 -15.17 10.46 10.96
N ILE A 210 -15.33 10.71 9.66
CA ILE A 210 -15.60 9.65 8.71
C ILE A 210 -14.37 8.74 8.60
N THR A 211 -14.62 7.44 8.64
CA THR A 211 -13.55 6.45 8.50
C THR A 211 -13.17 6.24 7.03
N SER A 212 -11.91 5.91 6.76
CA SER A 212 -11.38 5.81 5.40
C SER A 212 -12.15 4.82 4.53
N HIS A 213 -12.51 3.65 5.04
CA HIS A 213 -13.28 2.66 4.28
C HIS A 213 -14.69 3.16 3.91
N ARG A 214 -15.36 3.92 4.82
CA ARG A 214 -16.67 4.53 4.50
C ARG A 214 -16.54 5.62 3.44
N LEU A 215 -15.50 6.44 3.55
CA LEU A 215 -15.23 7.47 2.54
C LEU A 215 -14.96 6.84 1.17
N LEU A 216 -14.14 5.80 1.11
CA LEU A 216 -13.86 5.08 -0.16
C LEU A 216 -15.14 4.46 -0.75
N ALA A 217 -15.98 3.83 0.07
CA ALA A 217 -17.27 3.30 -0.38
C ALA A 217 -18.20 4.39 -0.94
N ILE A 218 -18.29 5.55 -0.26
CA ILE A 218 -19.07 6.71 -0.69
C ILE A 218 -18.52 7.26 -2.02
N ARG A 219 -17.19 7.40 -2.16
CA ARG A 219 -16.57 7.88 -3.39
C ARG A 219 -16.74 6.91 -4.57
N ARG A 220 -16.74 5.60 -4.29
CA ARG A 220 -17.08 4.60 -5.32
C ARG A 220 -18.52 4.75 -5.77
N ALA A 221 -19.48 4.86 -4.84
CA ALA A 221 -20.89 5.05 -5.16
C ALA A 221 -21.15 6.34 -5.95
N GLU A 222 -20.39 7.41 -5.66
CA GLU A 222 -20.43 8.68 -6.40
C GLU A 222 -19.87 8.51 -7.81
N ALA A 223 -18.72 7.86 -7.97
CA ALA A 223 -18.09 7.59 -9.26
C ALA A 223 -18.95 6.70 -10.17
N GLU A 224 -19.66 5.73 -9.58
CA GLU A 224 -20.64 4.89 -10.30
C GLU A 224 -21.97 5.62 -10.59
N GLY A 225 -22.14 6.87 -10.11
CA GLY A 225 -23.30 7.71 -10.40
C GLY A 225 -24.57 7.39 -9.62
N PHE A 226 -24.47 6.66 -8.50
CA PHE A 226 -25.64 6.31 -7.67
C PHE A 226 -25.97 7.36 -6.62
N ILE A 227 -24.98 8.09 -6.12
CA ILE A 227 -25.15 9.14 -5.13
C ILE A 227 -24.46 10.43 -5.54
N ARG A 228 -24.85 11.55 -4.92
CA ARG A 228 -24.15 12.82 -4.96
C ARG A 228 -23.58 13.11 -3.59
N VAL A 229 -22.38 13.64 -3.54
CA VAL A 229 -21.66 14.00 -2.31
C VAL A 229 -21.49 15.52 -2.26
N ASP A 230 -21.75 16.13 -1.11
CA ASP A 230 -21.46 17.52 -0.78
C ASP A 230 -20.63 17.54 0.51
N ILE A 231 -19.59 18.34 0.52
CA ILE A 231 -18.75 18.57 1.69
C ILE A 231 -18.78 20.07 1.98
N SER A 232 -19.52 20.44 3.01
CA SER A 232 -19.66 21.86 3.34
C SER A 232 -19.90 22.08 4.83
N PRO A 233 -19.42 23.22 5.36
CA PRO A 233 -19.81 23.70 6.66
C PRO A 233 -21.21 24.35 6.60
N ASP A 234 -21.68 24.82 7.75
CA ASP A 234 -22.85 25.69 7.84
C ASP A 234 -22.60 26.99 7.09
N SER A 235 -23.40 27.25 6.06
CA SER A 235 -23.25 28.40 5.18
C SER A 235 -23.48 29.74 5.91
N GLU A 236 -24.39 29.82 6.90
CA GLU A 236 -24.63 31.03 7.66
C GLU A 236 -23.39 31.41 8.48
N LYS A 237 -22.78 30.45 9.17
CA LYS A 237 -21.54 30.69 9.92
C LYS A 237 -20.37 31.08 9.03
N ALA A 238 -20.27 30.50 7.85
CA ALA A 238 -19.24 30.85 6.88
C ALA A 238 -19.42 32.31 6.38
N LEU A 239 -20.64 32.69 6.05
CA LEU A 239 -20.97 34.05 5.63
C LEU A 239 -20.76 35.07 6.77
N ASP A 240 -21.14 34.75 8.01
CA ASP A 240 -20.86 35.60 9.16
C ASP A 240 -19.38 35.91 9.35
N LYS A 241 -18.51 34.92 9.09
CA LYS A 241 -17.06 35.14 9.16
C LYS A 241 -16.57 36.03 8.05
N LEU A 242 -17.05 35.87 6.83
CA LEU A 242 -16.72 36.76 5.73
C LEU A 242 -17.25 38.16 5.97
N ALA A 243 -18.45 38.30 6.50
CA ALA A 243 -19.06 39.59 6.86
C ALA A 243 -18.17 40.39 7.81
N ARG A 244 -17.59 39.76 8.82
CA ARG A 244 -16.63 40.39 9.75
C ARG A 244 -15.33 40.85 9.10
N LEU A 245 -14.95 40.28 7.98
CA LEU A 245 -13.74 40.68 7.24
C LEU A 245 -14.03 41.83 6.29
N PHE A 246 -15.17 41.85 5.63
CA PHE A 246 -15.43 42.74 4.50
C PHE A 246 -16.48 43.80 4.72
N LEU A 247 -17.43 43.64 5.64
CA LEU A 247 -18.47 44.66 5.88
C LEU A 247 -18.01 45.64 6.95
N LYS A 248 -17.95 46.96 6.59
CA LYS A 248 -17.35 48.02 7.43
C LYS A 248 -18.39 48.99 7.98
N THR A 249 -19.44 49.26 7.21
CA THR A 249 -20.45 50.29 7.50
C THR A 249 -21.85 49.74 7.26
N ASN A 250 -22.85 50.61 7.33
CA ASN A 250 -24.23 50.26 6.97
C ASN A 250 -24.72 51.29 5.93
N SER A 251 -24.44 51.06 4.65
CA SER A 251 -24.69 51.96 3.54
C SER A 251 -25.05 51.19 2.27
N ASP A 252 -25.41 51.91 1.19
CA ASP A 252 -25.71 51.31 -0.11
C ASP A 252 -24.50 50.50 -0.67
N THR A 253 -23.28 51.02 -0.47
CA THR A 253 -22.05 50.32 -0.87
C THR A 253 -21.86 49.03 -0.07
N THR A 254 -22.13 49.01 1.25
CA THR A 254 -22.04 47.84 2.07
C THR A 254 -23.01 46.75 1.61
N TYR A 255 -24.25 47.14 1.26
CA TYR A 255 -25.21 46.18 0.70
C TYR A 255 -24.71 45.52 -0.61
N GLN A 256 -24.06 46.31 -1.49
CA GLN A 256 -23.48 45.75 -2.72
C GLN A 256 -22.31 44.82 -2.43
N VAL A 257 -21.48 45.12 -1.44
CA VAL A 257 -20.38 44.22 -1.00
C VAL A 257 -20.95 42.96 -0.37
N GLU A 258 -22.03 43.02 0.39
CA GLU A 258 -22.70 41.87 0.97
C GLU A 258 -23.22 40.90 -0.11
N LEU A 259 -23.91 41.42 -1.13
CA LEU A 259 -24.36 40.65 -2.28
C LEU A 259 -23.19 39.98 -3.03
N ALA A 260 -22.09 40.74 -3.24
CA ALA A 260 -20.89 40.23 -3.89
C ALA A 260 -20.21 39.12 -3.04
N MET A 261 -20.18 39.29 -1.72
CA MET A 261 -19.62 38.32 -0.76
C MET A 261 -20.43 37.01 -0.76
N GLU A 262 -21.76 37.11 -0.78
CA GLU A 262 -22.61 35.92 -0.90
C GLU A 262 -22.38 35.17 -2.20
N ASP A 263 -22.29 35.89 -3.33
CA ASP A 263 -22.01 35.30 -4.64
C ASP A 263 -20.59 34.68 -4.66
N SER A 264 -19.60 35.39 -4.11
CA SER A 264 -18.24 34.89 -3.95
C SER A 264 -18.20 33.59 -3.18
N TYR A 265 -18.90 33.52 -2.04
CA TYR A 265 -18.97 32.30 -1.24
C TYR A 265 -19.63 31.15 -2.00
N LYS A 266 -20.83 31.37 -2.54
CA LYS A 266 -21.63 30.31 -3.19
C LYS A 266 -21.01 29.79 -4.48
N ARG A 267 -20.42 30.67 -5.30
CA ARG A 267 -19.97 30.36 -6.65
C ARG A 267 -18.45 30.09 -6.74
N LEU A 268 -17.65 30.70 -5.90
CA LEU A 268 -16.18 30.66 -6.04
C LEU A 268 -15.51 29.98 -4.84
N LEU A 269 -15.68 30.51 -3.60
CA LEU A 269 -14.97 30.04 -2.42
C LEU A 269 -15.39 28.63 -2.01
N LYS A 270 -16.70 28.40 -1.80
CA LYS A 270 -17.22 27.09 -1.36
C LYS A 270 -16.80 25.99 -2.31
N PRO A 271 -17.06 26.04 -3.64
CA PRO A 271 -16.70 24.97 -4.55
C PRO A 271 -15.17 24.72 -4.63
N SER A 272 -14.37 25.79 -4.57
CA SER A 272 -12.91 25.68 -4.58
C SER A 272 -12.40 24.94 -3.33
N ILE A 273 -12.83 25.38 -2.15
CA ILE A 273 -12.38 24.78 -0.88
C ILE A 273 -13.00 23.39 -0.66
N GLU A 274 -14.24 23.17 -1.09
CA GLU A 274 -14.83 21.84 -1.11
C GLU A 274 -13.98 20.85 -1.91
N THR A 275 -13.50 21.25 -3.09
CA THR A 275 -12.60 20.43 -3.91
C THR A 275 -11.28 20.13 -3.18
N GLU A 276 -10.70 21.11 -2.49
CA GLU A 276 -9.49 20.93 -1.66
C GLU A 276 -9.74 19.86 -0.57
N PHE A 277 -10.82 19.99 0.18
CA PHE A 277 -11.15 19.06 1.27
C PHE A 277 -11.57 17.68 0.76
N ALA A 278 -12.24 17.62 -0.39
CA ALA A 278 -12.58 16.36 -1.05
C ALA A 278 -11.30 15.61 -1.46
N ALA A 279 -10.34 16.30 -2.08
CA ALA A 279 -9.06 15.73 -2.49
C ALA A 279 -8.23 15.29 -1.27
N ALA A 280 -8.04 16.17 -0.28
CA ALA A 280 -7.26 15.87 0.92
C ALA A 280 -7.83 14.71 1.74
N SER A 281 -9.16 14.66 1.90
CA SER A 281 -9.81 13.54 2.61
C SER A 281 -9.68 12.21 1.85
N LYS A 282 -9.76 12.25 0.51
CA LYS A 282 -9.56 11.08 -0.35
C LYS A 282 -8.11 10.59 -0.28
N GLU A 283 -7.14 11.49 -0.39
CA GLU A 283 -5.71 11.17 -0.28
C GLU A 283 -5.39 10.48 1.05
N LYS A 284 -5.87 11.05 2.17
CA LYS A 284 -5.71 10.43 3.49
C LYS A 284 -6.32 9.03 3.55
N ALA A 285 -7.52 8.86 2.98
CA ALA A 285 -8.19 7.55 2.96
C ALA A 285 -7.42 6.53 2.10
N ASP A 286 -6.85 6.97 0.98
CA ASP A 286 -6.00 6.15 0.11
C ASP A 286 -4.74 5.70 0.85
N GLU A 287 -4.03 6.60 1.52
CA GLU A 287 -2.82 6.26 2.27
C GLU A 287 -3.07 5.25 3.39
N GLU A 288 -4.16 5.44 4.15
CA GLU A 288 -4.55 4.49 5.19
C GLU A 288 -4.89 3.10 4.63
N ALA A 289 -5.59 3.04 3.48
CA ALA A 289 -5.93 1.79 2.83
C ALA A 289 -4.68 1.12 2.23
N ILE A 290 -3.83 1.86 1.52
CA ILE A 290 -2.59 1.36 0.94
C ILE A 290 -1.66 0.78 2.02
N ARG A 291 -1.58 1.42 3.19
CA ARG A 291 -0.80 0.90 4.31
C ARG A 291 -1.28 -0.48 4.77
N VAL A 292 -2.59 -0.71 4.82
CA VAL A 292 -3.14 -2.05 5.13
C VAL A 292 -2.82 -3.04 4.01
N PHE A 293 -2.96 -2.62 2.76
CA PHE A 293 -2.68 -3.49 1.60
C PHE A 293 -1.21 -3.92 1.55
N THR A 294 -0.27 -3.02 1.86
CA THR A 294 1.16 -3.37 1.93
C THR A 294 1.45 -4.34 3.08
N GLN A 295 0.78 -4.19 4.21
CA GLN A 295 0.91 -5.13 5.33
C GLN A 295 0.35 -6.52 4.95
N ASN A 296 -0.81 -6.56 4.33
CA ASN A 296 -1.41 -7.82 3.87
C ASN A 296 -0.51 -8.51 2.82
N LEU A 297 0.01 -7.76 1.84
CA LEU A 297 0.96 -8.30 0.86
C LEU A 297 2.22 -8.84 1.54
N ARG A 298 2.78 -8.10 2.49
CA ARG A 298 3.96 -8.53 3.23
C ARG A 298 3.72 -9.86 3.94
N GLN A 299 2.55 -10.04 4.57
CA GLN A 299 2.18 -11.29 5.24
C GLN A 299 2.09 -12.45 4.25
N LEU A 300 1.41 -12.25 3.10
CA LEU A 300 1.33 -13.26 2.03
C LEU A 300 2.70 -13.69 1.52
N LEU A 301 3.60 -12.75 1.30
CA LEU A 301 4.96 -13.03 0.81
C LEU A 301 5.84 -13.73 1.86
N LEU A 302 5.55 -13.52 3.15
CA LEU A 302 6.25 -14.14 4.28
C LEU A 302 5.59 -15.43 4.78
N GLU A 303 4.57 -15.93 4.09
CA GLU A 303 3.99 -17.24 4.43
C GLU A 303 5.06 -18.35 4.39
N SER A 304 4.89 -19.32 5.26
CA SER A 304 5.83 -20.41 5.46
C SER A 304 5.95 -21.30 4.24
N PRO A 305 7.13 -21.53 3.69
CA PRO A 305 7.32 -22.46 2.59
C PRO A 305 7.28 -23.92 3.09
N LEU A 306 6.62 -24.81 2.34
CA LEU A 306 6.72 -26.24 2.56
C LEU A 306 8.11 -26.78 2.21
N GLY A 307 8.79 -26.12 1.28
CA GLY A 307 10.08 -26.55 0.74
C GLY A 307 9.94 -27.57 -0.39
N GLN A 308 11.04 -28.29 -0.67
CA GLN A 308 11.15 -29.21 -1.78
C GLN A 308 10.46 -30.54 -1.47
N LYS A 309 9.17 -30.64 -1.74
CA LYS A 309 8.36 -31.86 -1.60
C LYS A 309 7.55 -32.14 -2.86
N ARG A 310 7.17 -33.40 -3.07
CA ARG A 310 6.27 -33.79 -4.16
C ARG A 310 4.85 -33.42 -3.77
N VAL A 311 4.23 -32.56 -4.57
CA VAL A 311 2.93 -31.96 -4.26
C VAL A 311 1.88 -32.40 -5.28
N LEU A 312 0.72 -32.80 -4.77
CA LEU A 312 -0.52 -32.89 -5.54
C LEU A 312 -1.32 -31.61 -5.33
N ALA A 313 -1.54 -30.84 -6.38
CA ALA A 313 -2.27 -29.59 -6.28
C ALA A 313 -3.62 -29.67 -7.00
N LEU A 314 -4.66 -29.12 -6.36
CA LEU A 314 -6.02 -29.08 -6.88
C LEU A 314 -6.51 -27.63 -6.95
N ASP A 315 -6.97 -27.24 -8.14
CA ASP A 315 -7.71 -26.00 -8.37
C ASP A 315 -9.21 -26.33 -8.35
N PRO A 316 -9.96 -25.96 -7.28
CA PRO A 316 -11.33 -26.39 -7.07
C PRO A 316 -12.32 -25.87 -8.12
N GLY A 317 -13.28 -26.69 -8.52
CA GLY A 317 -14.34 -26.27 -9.45
C GLY A 317 -15.52 -27.23 -9.48
N PHE A 318 -16.76 -26.71 -9.32
CA PHE A 318 -17.97 -27.54 -9.33
C PHE A 318 -18.33 -28.06 -10.73
N ARG A 319 -18.42 -27.15 -11.71
CA ARG A 319 -18.91 -27.49 -13.05
C ARG A 319 -17.86 -28.08 -13.95
N THR A 320 -16.67 -27.52 -13.93
CA THR A 320 -15.54 -27.91 -14.79
C THR A 320 -14.67 -29.00 -14.18
N GLY A 321 -14.97 -29.43 -12.96
CA GLY A 321 -14.14 -30.32 -12.16
C GLY A 321 -12.92 -29.63 -11.58
N CYS A 322 -12.28 -30.26 -10.60
CA CYS A 322 -11.06 -29.82 -9.97
C CYS A 322 -9.86 -30.14 -10.87
N LYS A 323 -9.13 -29.14 -11.33
CA LYS A 323 -7.91 -29.33 -12.08
C LYS A 323 -6.84 -29.81 -11.12
N THR A 324 -6.30 -30.97 -11.41
CA THR A 324 -5.38 -31.70 -10.50
C THR A 324 -4.05 -31.88 -11.21
N VAL A 325 -2.98 -31.46 -10.56
CA VAL A 325 -1.61 -31.58 -11.08
C VAL A 325 -0.70 -32.23 -10.07
N VAL A 326 0.28 -32.99 -10.57
CA VAL A 326 1.36 -33.60 -9.78
C VAL A 326 2.64 -32.83 -10.07
N LEU A 327 3.28 -32.32 -9.01
CA LEU A 327 4.54 -31.59 -9.11
C LEU A 327 5.69 -32.39 -8.50
N SER A 328 6.87 -32.33 -9.16
CA SER A 328 8.13 -32.80 -8.59
C SER A 328 8.54 -31.98 -7.36
N ALA A 329 9.54 -32.44 -6.61
CA ALA A 329 10.12 -31.68 -5.50
C ALA A 329 10.76 -30.32 -5.96
N GLN A 330 11.03 -30.18 -7.24
CA GLN A 330 11.52 -28.93 -7.86
C GLN A 330 10.41 -28.05 -8.42
N GLY A 331 9.15 -28.50 -8.35
CA GLY A 331 7.98 -27.79 -8.87
C GLY A 331 7.72 -27.99 -10.38
N ASP A 332 8.32 -29.02 -10.99
CA ASP A 332 8.05 -29.36 -12.39
C ASP A 332 6.76 -30.16 -12.50
N LEU A 333 5.98 -29.91 -13.56
CA LEU A 333 4.76 -30.62 -13.83
C LEU A 333 5.08 -32.05 -14.33
N LEU A 334 4.65 -33.06 -13.57
CA LEU A 334 4.83 -34.48 -13.92
C LEU A 334 3.59 -35.10 -14.55
N TYR A 335 2.40 -34.69 -14.11
CA TYR A 335 1.13 -35.22 -14.59
C TYR A 335 0.00 -34.25 -14.29
N HIS A 336 -1.06 -34.26 -15.11
CA HIS A 336 -2.30 -33.53 -14.82
C HIS A 336 -3.55 -34.34 -15.22
N THR A 337 -4.65 -34.05 -14.54
CA THR A 337 -5.96 -34.64 -14.79
C THR A 337 -7.07 -33.74 -14.23
N VAL A 338 -8.32 -34.17 -14.40
CA VAL A 338 -9.49 -33.51 -13.81
C VAL A 338 -10.23 -34.53 -12.93
N VAL A 339 -10.50 -34.14 -11.69
CA VAL A 339 -11.34 -34.92 -10.77
C VAL A 339 -12.61 -34.14 -10.43
N PHE A 340 -13.69 -34.85 -10.13
CA PHE A 340 -14.97 -34.26 -9.81
C PHE A 340 -15.35 -34.53 -8.36
N VAL A 341 -15.78 -33.52 -7.64
CA VAL A 341 -16.34 -33.68 -6.28
C VAL A 341 -17.54 -34.61 -6.30
N ASN A 342 -17.72 -35.38 -5.23
CA ASN A 342 -18.79 -36.38 -5.08
C ASN A 342 -18.75 -37.56 -6.08
N ASN A 343 -17.60 -37.85 -6.65
CA ASN A 343 -17.41 -38.96 -7.60
C ASN A 343 -16.42 -39.98 -7.07
N VAL A 344 -16.89 -41.22 -6.84
CA VAL A 344 -16.08 -42.35 -6.31
C VAL A 344 -14.88 -42.65 -7.24
N ALA A 345 -15.02 -42.49 -8.55
CA ALA A 345 -13.91 -42.71 -9.48
C ALA A 345 -12.79 -41.67 -9.24
N SER A 346 -13.14 -40.42 -8.92
CA SER A 346 -12.18 -39.36 -8.58
C SER A 346 -11.38 -39.68 -7.32
N THR A 347 -12.03 -40.22 -6.29
CA THR A 347 -11.38 -40.69 -5.06
C THR A 347 -10.33 -41.76 -5.35
N LYS A 348 -10.68 -42.75 -6.19
CA LYS A 348 -9.74 -43.80 -6.61
C LYS A 348 -8.56 -43.23 -7.43
N THR A 349 -8.84 -42.27 -8.32
CA THR A 349 -7.78 -41.56 -9.09
C THR A 349 -6.81 -40.86 -8.16
N LEU A 350 -7.31 -40.12 -7.15
CA LEU A 350 -6.43 -39.48 -6.16
C LEU A 350 -5.57 -40.49 -5.42
N GLN A 351 -6.13 -41.61 -4.95
CA GLN A 351 -5.38 -42.68 -4.29
C GLN A 351 -4.27 -43.25 -5.18
N GLN A 352 -4.55 -43.48 -6.47
CA GLN A 352 -3.56 -43.95 -7.44
C GLN A 352 -2.44 -42.93 -7.65
N LEU A 353 -2.77 -41.66 -7.80
CA LEU A 353 -1.77 -40.59 -7.99
C LEU A 353 -0.88 -40.46 -6.76
N ILE A 354 -1.45 -40.47 -5.56
CA ILE A 354 -0.72 -40.37 -4.29
C ILE A 354 0.30 -41.53 -4.18
N ALA A 355 -0.13 -42.75 -4.46
CA ALA A 355 0.74 -43.90 -4.39
C ALA A 355 1.78 -43.94 -5.52
N GLN A 356 1.40 -43.65 -6.77
CA GLN A 356 2.27 -43.71 -7.95
C GLN A 356 3.40 -42.68 -7.87
N TYR A 357 3.09 -41.46 -7.47
CA TYR A 357 4.07 -40.36 -7.42
C TYR A 357 4.63 -40.14 -6.02
N GLN A 358 4.25 -40.96 -5.04
CA GLN A 358 4.71 -40.83 -3.65
C GLN A 358 4.52 -39.41 -3.13
N ILE A 359 3.30 -38.88 -3.22
CA ILE A 359 2.95 -37.53 -2.83
C ILE A 359 3.18 -37.34 -1.33
N GLU A 360 3.85 -36.23 -0.98
CA GLU A 360 4.20 -35.89 0.40
C GLU A 360 3.26 -34.80 0.97
N ALA A 361 2.65 -33.97 0.11
CA ALA A 361 1.70 -32.95 0.51
C ALA A 361 0.65 -32.69 -0.59
N ILE A 362 -0.51 -32.20 -0.17
CA ILE A 362 -1.64 -31.87 -1.05
C ILE A 362 -1.98 -30.40 -0.86
N ALA A 363 -1.99 -29.63 -1.95
CA ALA A 363 -2.39 -28.23 -2.00
C ALA A 363 -3.80 -28.11 -2.58
N ILE A 364 -4.71 -27.43 -1.91
CA ILE A 364 -6.07 -27.15 -2.39
C ILE A 364 -6.26 -25.63 -2.44
N GLY A 365 -6.65 -25.09 -3.61
CA GLY A 365 -6.99 -23.69 -3.73
C GLY A 365 -8.18 -23.31 -2.83
N ASN A 366 -8.16 -22.07 -2.30
CA ASN A 366 -9.21 -21.60 -1.38
C ASN A 366 -10.44 -20.98 -2.08
N GLY A 367 -10.64 -21.25 -3.38
CA GLY A 367 -11.76 -20.74 -4.14
C GLY A 367 -13.06 -21.51 -3.95
N THR A 368 -13.98 -21.29 -4.89
CA THR A 368 -15.28 -21.97 -4.91
C THR A 368 -15.10 -23.48 -4.98
N ALA A 369 -15.82 -24.25 -4.15
CA ALA A 369 -15.70 -25.71 -4.00
C ALA A 369 -14.44 -26.21 -3.27
N SER A 370 -13.69 -25.35 -2.59
CA SER A 370 -12.50 -25.73 -1.82
C SER A 370 -12.81 -26.78 -0.75
N ARG A 371 -13.89 -26.64 -0.01
CA ARG A 371 -14.31 -27.56 1.07
C ARG A 371 -14.73 -28.93 0.56
N GLU A 372 -15.54 -28.96 -0.48
CA GLU A 372 -15.97 -30.21 -1.09
C GLU A 372 -14.77 -30.96 -1.68
N THR A 373 -13.80 -30.20 -2.21
CA THR A 373 -12.54 -30.77 -2.68
C THR A 373 -11.71 -31.32 -1.52
N GLU A 374 -11.60 -30.58 -0.41
CA GLU A 374 -10.92 -31.04 0.80
C GLU A 374 -11.57 -32.32 1.34
N GLN A 375 -12.89 -32.32 1.45
CA GLN A 375 -13.61 -33.52 1.91
C GLN A 375 -13.36 -34.75 1.00
N MET A 376 -13.40 -34.55 -0.32
CA MET A 376 -13.07 -35.62 -1.29
C MET A 376 -11.64 -36.13 -1.09
N VAL A 377 -10.68 -35.25 -0.88
CA VAL A 377 -9.27 -35.59 -0.61
C VAL A 377 -9.16 -36.37 0.69
N ARG A 378 -9.80 -35.95 1.77
CA ARG A 378 -9.77 -36.65 3.07
C ARG A 378 -10.35 -38.08 2.97
N VAL A 379 -11.48 -38.24 2.27
CA VAL A 379 -12.03 -39.57 1.98
C VAL A 379 -11.04 -40.45 1.19
N ALA A 380 -10.29 -39.84 0.26
CA ALA A 380 -9.25 -40.56 -0.46
C ALA A 380 -8.09 -41.01 0.47
N LEU A 381 -7.73 -40.19 1.44
CA LEU A 381 -6.66 -40.47 2.41
C LEU A 381 -7.02 -41.53 3.45
N GLU A 382 -8.31 -41.73 3.80
CA GLU A 382 -8.75 -42.77 4.75
C GLU A 382 -8.31 -44.17 4.35
N ALA A 383 -8.15 -44.45 3.07
CA ALA A 383 -7.69 -45.74 2.57
C ALA A 383 -6.16 -45.89 2.58
N ILE A 384 -5.41 -44.83 2.87
CA ILE A 384 -3.95 -44.82 2.87
C ILE A 384 -3.45 -45.09 4.28
N ARG A 385 -2.70 -46.18 4.43
CA ARG A 385 -2.25 -46.65 5.77
C ARG A 385 -0.82 -46.24 6.15
N HIS A 386 -0.03 -45.80 5.18
CA HIS A 386 1.38 -45.45 5.38
C HIS A 386 1.68 -44.10 4.69
N GLU A 387 2.44 -43.26 5.34
CA GLU A 387 2.89 -41.94 4.79
C GLU A 387 1.73 -41.11 4.21
N VAL A 388 0.75 -40.80 5.06
CA VAL A 388 -0.41 -40.01 4.65
C VAL A 388 0.06 -38.60 4.35
N PRO A 389 -0.16 -38.07 3.13
CA PRO A 389 0.19 -36.67 2.78
C PRO A 389 -0.54 -35.66 3.67
N GLN A 390 0.15 -34.60 4.05
CA GLN A 390 -0.47 -33.47 4.73
C GLN A 390 -1.30 -32.63 3.73
N VAL A 391 -2.45 -32.13 4.17
CA VAL A 391 -3.38 -31.34 3.34
C VAL A 391 -3.33 -29.88 3.75
N PHE A 392 -3.14 -28.99 2.77
CA PHE A 392 -3.07 -27.56 2.98
C PHE A 392 -4.04 -26.83 2.05
N VAL A 393 -4.75 -25.84 2.60
CA VAL A 393 -5.54 -24.89 1.81
C VAL A 393 -4.65 -23.70 1.47
N VAL A 394 -4.53 -23.38 0.19
CA VAL A 394 -3.60 -22.38 -0.35
C VAL A 394 -4.37 -21.25 -1.00
N SER A 395 -3.96 -20.00 -0.77
CA SER A 395 -4.55 -18.84 -1.44
C SER A 395 -4.36 -18.92 -2.96
N GLU A 396 -5.43 -18.78 -3.71
CA GLU A 396 -5.40 -18.68 -5.17
C GLU A 396 -5.38 -17.24 -5.70
N SER A 397 -5.26 -16.23 -4.83
CA SER A 397 -5.22 -14.81 -5.23
C SER A 397 -4.18 -14.57 -6.33
N GLY A 398 -4.61 -14.04 -7.48
CA GLY A 398 -3.77 -13.78 -8.65
C GLY A 398 -3.33 -15.03 -9.44
N ALA A 399 -3.74 -16.27 -9.09
CA ALA A 399 -3.38 -17.46 -9.85
C ALA A 399 -3.93 -17.42 -11.28
N SER A 400 -5.13 -16.88 -11.47
CA SER A 400 -5.73 -16.65 -12.79
C SER A 400 -4.95 -15.63 -13.63
N VAL A 401 -4.39 -14.60 -12.99
CA VAL A 401 -3.53 -13.60 -13.67
C VAL A 401 -2.21 -14.25 -14.10
N TYR A 402 -1.57 -15.02 -13.21
CA TYR A 402 -0.38 -15.77 -13.58
C TYR A 402 -0.66 -16.71 -14.75
N SER A 403 -1.70 -17.55 -14.68
CA SER A 403 -2.00 -18.56 -15.69
C SER A 403 -2.20 -17.99 -17.10
N ALA A 404 -2.74 -16.77 -17.21
CA ALA A 404 -2.90 -16.03 -18.46
C ALA A 404 -1.66 -15.23 -18.88
N SER A 405 -0.66 -15.09 -18.02
CA SER A 405 0.53 -14.27 -18.23
C SER A 405 1.47 -14.81 -19.31
N LYS A 406 2.34 -13.94 -19.81
CA LYS A 406 3.45 -14.34 -20.70
C LYS A 406 4.40 -15.32 -20.01
N ILE A 407 4.65 -15.11 -18.71
CA ILE A 407 5.53 -15.95 -17.91
C ILE A 407 5.02 -17.39 -17.87
N ALA A 408 3.73 -17.59 -17.57
CA ALA A 408 3.14 -18.92 -17.51
C ALA A 408 3.14 -19.61 -18.88
N ARG A 409 2.97 -18.85 -19.97
CA ARG A 409 3.09 -19.40 -21.35
C ARG A 409 4.53 -19.80 -21.70
N GLU A 410 5.53 -19.09 -21.20
CA GLU A 410 6.93 -19.45 -21.39
C GLU A 410 7.33 -20.68 -20.56
N GLU A 411 6.81 -20.79 -19.32
CA GLU A 411 7.09 -21.93 -18.43
C GLU A 411 6.36 -23.21 -18.88
N PHE A 412 5.12 -23.09 -19.39
CA PHE A 412 4.26 -24.21 -19.79
C PHE A 412 3.60 -23.92 -21.15
N PRO A 413 4.35 -23.95 -22.26
CA PRO A 413 3.83 -23.58 -23.58
C PRO A 413 2.69 -24.52 -24.07
N ASP A 414 2.76 -25.79 -23.71
CA ASP A 414 1.85 -26.86 -24.20
C ASP A 414 0.63 -27.06 -23.30
N GLU A 415 0.57 -26.37 -22.12
CA GLU A 415 -0.50 -26.52 -21.14
C GLU A 415 -1.56 -25.43 -21.27
N ASP A 416 -2.81 -25.74 -20.92
CA ASP A 416 -3.87 -24.74 -20.91
C ASP A 416 -3.83 -23.86 -19.64
N VAL A 417 -4.62 -22.79 -19.66
CA VAL A 417 -4.71 -21.79 -18.58
C VAL A 417 -5.07 -22.42 -17.23
N THR A 418 -5.93 -23.45 -17.24
CA THR A 418 -6.43 -24.07 -16.00
C THR A 418 -5.38 -24.96 -15.36
N VAL A 419 -4.59 -25.68 -16.16
CA VAL A 419 -3.45 -26.47 -15.67
C VAL A 419 -2.38 -25.56 -15.08
N ARG A 420 -2.05 -24.45 -15.76
CA ARG A 420 -1.10 -23.45 -15.25
C ARG A 420 -1.55 -22.86 -13.90
N GLY A 421 -2.87 -22.64 -13.72
CA GLY A 421 -3.45 -22.19 -12.45
C GLY A 421 -3.21 -23.19 -11.33
N ALA A 422 -3.50 -24.46 -11.55
CA ALA A 422 -3.27 -25.54 -10.58
C ALA A 422 -1.78 -25.70 -10.24
N VAL A 423 -0.87 -25.57 -11.22
CA VAL A 423 0.59 -25.57 -10.99
C VAL A 423 0.97 -24.42 -10.07
N SER A 424 0.45 -23.23 -10.29
CA SER A 424 0.73 -22.07 -9.43
C SER A 424 0.28 -22.31 -7.98
N ILE A 425 -0.89 -22.91 -7.76
CA ILE A 425 -1.37 -23.28 -6.42
C ILE A 425 -0.38 -24.22 -5.71
N GLY A 426 0.09 -25.26 -6.41
CA GLY A 426 1.06 -26.19 -5.84
C GLY A 426 2.43 -25.56 -5.54
N ARG A 427 2.93 -24.72 -6.44
CA ARG A 427 4.20 -24.00 -6.25
C ARG A 427 4.13 -22.96 -5.14
N ARG A 428 2.96 -22.34 -4.89
CA ARG A 428 2.76 -21.45 -3.74
C ARG A 428 2.89 -22.17 -2.41
N LEU A 429 2.42 -23.41 -2.33
CA LEU A 429 2.65 -24.23 -1.13
C LEU A 429 4.14 -24.51 -0.94
N MET A 430 4.87 -24.76 -2.03
CA MET A 430 6.32 -25.03 -1.97
C MET A 430 7.10 -23.80 -1.54
N ASP A 431 6.87 -22.64 -2.17
CA ASP A 431 7.44 -21.34 -1.81
C ASP A 431 6.54 -20.17 -2.29
N PRO A 432 5.73 -19.58 -1.39
CA PRO A 432 4.83 -18.48 -1.71
C PRO A 432 5.56 -17.28 -2.33
N LEU A 433 6.70 -16.88 -1.78
CA LEU A 433 7.47 -15.74 -2.24
C LEU A 433 7.97 -15.95 -3.68
N ALA A 434 8.58 -17.10 -3.96
CA ALA A 434 9.14 -17.42 -5.27
C ALA A 434 8.07 -17.44 -6.38
N GLU A 435 6.84 -17.82 -6.05
CA GLU A 435 5.74 -17.85 -7.01
C GLU A 435 5.04 -16.49 -7.15
N LEU A 436 4.75 -15.80 -6.04
CA LEU A 436 4.00 -14.53 -6.05
C LEU A 436 4.76 -13.39 -6.74
N VAL A 437 6.09 -13.38 -6.70
CA VAL A 437 6.90 -12.36 -7.40
C VAL A 437 6.80 -12.43 -8.94
N LYS A 438 6.20 -13.48 -9.49
CA LYS A 438 5.93 -13.61 -10.94
C LYS A 438 4.70 -12.81 -11.39
N ILE A 439 3.90 -12.32 -10.46
CA ILE A 439 2.64 -11.60 -10.70
C ILE A 439 2.85 -10.12 -10.38
N ASP A 440 2.21 -9.23 -11.17
CA ASP A 440 2.13 -7.82 -10.78
C ASP A 440 1.50 -7.72 -9.38
N PRO A 441 2.17 -7.10 -8.39
CA PRO A 441 1.66 -6.99 -7.04
C PRO A 441 0.25 -6.41 -6.95
N LYS A 442 -0.14 -5.52 -7.87
CA LYS A 442 -1.52 -4.98 -7.96
C LYS A 442 -2.57 -6.02 -8.34
N SER A 443 -2.15 -7.14 -8.92
CA SER A 443 -3.04 -8.24 -9.30
C SER A 443 -3.25 -9.26 -8.17
N ILE A 444 -2.51 -9.12 -7.05
CA ILE A 444 -2.72 -9.91 -5.84
C ILE A 444 -3.84 -9.25 -5.04
N GLY A 445 -4.87 -10.01 -4.66
CA GLY A 445 -5.97 -9.51 -3.85
C GLY A 445 -5.52 -9.26 -2.40
N VAL A 446 -5.28 -8.01 -2.05
CA VAL A 446 -4.76 -7.62 -0.72
C VAL A 446 -5.74 -6.74 0.07
N GLY A 447 -6.91 -6.42 -0.49
CA GLY A 447 -7.92 -5.68 0.24
C GLY A 447 -9.12 -5.24 -0.59
N GLN A 448 -10.23 -4.96 0.10
CA GLN A 448 -11.56 -4.74 -0.50
C GLN A 448 -11.66 -3.51 -1.41
N TYR A 449 -10.92 -2.43 -1.12
CA TYR A 449 -10.95 -1.16 -1.86
C TYR A 449 -9.70 -0.92 -2.71
N GLN A 450 -8.99 -1.98 -3.07
CA GLN A 450 -7.72 -1.91 -3.79
C GLN A 450 -7.83 -1.14 -5.12
N HIS A 451 -8.96 -1.25 -5.82
CA HIS A 451 -9.19 -0.57 -7.11
C HIS A 451 -9.68 0.89 -6.97
N ASP A 452 -10.02 1.35 -5.76
CA ASP A 452 -10.58 2.68 -5.52
C ASP A 452 -9.55 3.70 -5.05
N VAL A 453 -8.36 3.25 -4.65
CA VAL A 453 -7.27 4.11 -4.21
C VAL A 453 -6.43 4.61 -5.40
N ASN A 454 -5.55 5.56 -5.16
CA ASN A 454 -4.59 6.03 -6.16
C ASN A 454 -3.73 4.87 -6.67
N GLN A 455 -3.88 4.49 -7.95
CA GLN A 455 -3.26 3.31 -8.54
C GLN A 455 -1.75 3.45 -8.77
N ALA A 456 -1.25 4.68 -8.96
CA ALA A 456 0.20 4.93 -9.07
C ALA A 456 0.86 4.71 -7.71
N ARG A 457 0.33 5.37 -6.67
CA ARG A 457 0.84 5.24 -5.29
C ARG A 457 0.73 3.81 -4.76
N LEU A 458 -0.39 3.12 -5.06
CA LEU A 458 -0.56 1.70 -4.73
C LEU A 458 0.53 0.85 -5.37
N GLY A 459 0.77 1.02 -6.68
CA GLY A 459 1.79 0.26 -7.41
C GLY A 459 3.18 0.43 -6.81
N GLU A 460 3.59 1.66 -6.53
CA GLU A 460 4.87 1.98 -5.90
C GLU A 460 5.01 1.32 -4.51
N SER A 461 4.00 1.47 -3.66
CA SER A 461 4.02 0.94 -2.30
C SER A 461 4.04 -0.59 -2.26
N LEU A 462 3.29 -1.26 -3.15
CA LEU A 462 3.30 -2.72 -3.26
C LEU A 462 4.64 -3.22 -3.81
N GLN A 463 5.22 -2.56 -4.81
CA GLN A 463 6.54 -2.91 -5.34
C GLN A 463 7.63 -2.78 -4.27
N GLN A 464 7.66 -1.68 -3.54
CA GLN A 464 8.57 -1.49 -2.40
C GLN A 464 8.42 -2.59 -1.35
N THR A 465 7.18 -3.05 -1.11
CA THR A 465 6.91 -4.15 -0.18
C THR A 465 7.54 -5.45 -0.67
N VAL A 466 7.40 -5.78 -1.96
CA VAL A 466 8.03 -6.98 -2.54
C VAL A 466 9.55 -6.90 -2.44
N GLU A 467 10.14 -5.76 -2.79
CA GLU A 467 11.59 -5.54 -2.68
C GLU A 467 12.07 -5.69 -1.23
N SER A 468 11.38 -5.10 -0.27
CA SER A 468 11.67 -5.23 1.16
C SER A 468 11.66 -6.69 1.60
N VAL A 469 10.62 -7.45 1.25
CA VAL A 469 10.48 -8.86 1.65
C VAL A 469 11.54 -9.74 1.01
N VAL A 470 11.79 -9.60 -0.30
CA VAL A 470 12.81 -10.39 -1.01
C VAL A 470 14.20 -10.18 -0.39
N ASN A 471 14.57 -8.93 -0.09
CA ASN A 471 15.84 -8.61 0.54
C ASN A 471 15.89 -9.01 2.02
N HIS A 472 14.75 -9.02 2.72
CA HIS A 472 14.67 -9.52 4.09
C HIS A 472 14.92 -11.03 4.18
N VAL A 473 14.28 -11.80 3.31
CA VAL A 473 14.43 -13.27 3.24
C VAL A 473 15.82 -13.67 2.71
N GLY A 474 16.30 -12.93 1.71
CA GLY A 474 17.53 -13.26 0.96
C GLY A 474 17.27 -14.33 -0.11
N VAL A 475 18.13 -14.38 -1.10
CA VAL A 475 17.91 -15.17 -2.32
C VAL A 475 19.12 -16.03 -2.65
N ASP A 476 18.93 -17.35 -2.81
CA ASP A 476 20.01 -18.21 -3.32
C ASP A 476 20.17 -18.01 -4.83
N VAL A 477 21.35 -17.51 -5.23
CA VAL A 477 21.62 -17.12 -6.63
C VAL A 477 21.65 -18.31 -7.58
N ASN A 478 21.93 -19.51 -7.08
CA ASN A 478 22.02 -20.71 -7.89
C ASN A 478 20.68 -21.34 -8.23
N THR A 479 19.66 -21.11 -7.39
CA THR A 479 18.31 -21.70 -7.56
C THR A 479 17.27 -20.67 -7.98
N ALA A 480 17.48 -19.39 -7.67
CA ALA A 480 16.52 -18.32 -7.89
C ALA A 480 16.11 -18.13 -9.35
N SER A 481 14.83 -17.84 -9.59
CA SER A 481 14.33 -17.41 -10.89
C SER A 481 14.76 -15.98 -11.22
N LYS A 482 14.76 -15.61 -12.51
CA LYS A 482 14.98 -14.22 -12.92
C LYS A 482 14.00 -13.24 -12.26
N HIS A 483 12.79 -13.70 -11.94
CA HIS A 483 11.72 -12.87 -11.39
C HIS A 483 12.03 -12.42 -9.97
N ILE A 484 12.42 -13.34 -9.09
CA ILE A 484 12.80 -12.97 -7.73
C ILE A 484 14.13 -12.18 -7.69
N LEU A 485 15.09 -12.53 -8.54
CA LEU A 485 16.36 -11.79 -8.67
C LEU A 485 16.16 -10.31 -9.05
N THR A 486 15.10 -10.00 -9.81
CA THR A 486 14.77 -8.62 -10.21
C THR A 486 14.51 -7.70 -9.02
N TYR A 487 14.02 -8.25 -7.91
CA TYR A 487 13.70 -7.50 -6.68
C TYR A 487 14.87 -7.44 -5.68
N VAL A 488 15.98 -8.09 -5.98
CA VAL A 488 17.19 -7.97 -5.15
C VAL A 488 17.80 -6.58 -5.31
N SER A 489 18.15 -5.96 -4.19
CA SER A 489 18.75 -4.62 -4.14
C SER A 489 19.87 -4.44 -5.18
N GLY A 490 19.78 -3.39 -5.98
CA GLY A 490 20.73 -3.05 -7.02
C GLY A 490 20.66 -3.89 -8.30
N LEU A 491 19.87 -4.98 -8.32
CA LEU A 491 19.63 -5.76 -9.52
C LEU A 491 18.44 -5.21 -10.31
N GLY A 492 18.28 -5.31 -11.48
CA GLY A 492 17.11 -4.99 -12.29
C GLY A 492 16.83 -6.15 -13.25
N PRO A 493 15.76 -6.10 -14.04
CA PRO A 493 15.36 -7.21 -14.92
C PRO A 493 16.47 -7.69 -15.85
N ALA A 494 17.25 -6.77 -16.44
CA ALA A 494 18.31 -7.09 -17.36
C ALA A 494 19.47 -7.83 -16.67
N LEU A 495 19.84 -7.41 -15.48
CA LEU A 495 20.94 -8.02 -14.73
C LEU A 495 20.52 -9.36 -14.11
N ALA A 496 19.28 -9.46 -13.63
CA ALA A 496 18.68 -10.73 -13.19
C ALA A 496 18.71 -11.78 -14.32
N GLN A 497 18.39 -11.39 -15.56
CA GLN A 497 18.49 -12.28 -16.72
C GLN A 497 19.96 -12.66 -17.02
N ASN A 498 20.91 -11.72 -16.92
CA ASN A 498 22.32 -12.01 -17.12
C ASN A 498 22.88 -13.01 -16.08
N ILE A 499 22.45 -12.93 -14.82
CA ILE A 499 22.82 -13.89 -13.79
C ILE A 499 22.33 -15.29 -14.16
N VAL A 500 21.06 -15.42 -14.58
CA VAL A 500 20.49 -16.71 -14.98
C VAL A 500 21.22 -17.29 -16.19
N ASN A 501 21.50 -16.46 -17.23
CA ASN A 501 22.23 -16.88 -18.41
C ASN A 501 23.63 -17.33 -18.04
N TYR A 502 24.35 -16.53 -17.23
CA TYR A 502 25.71 -16.85 -16.82
C TYR A 502 25.82 -18.20 -16.12
N ARG A 503 24.93 -18.50 -15.17
CA ARG A 503 24.94 -19.79 -14.46
C ARG A 503 24.56 -20.96 -15.37
N SER A 504 23.70 -20.74 -16.36
CA SER A 504 23.35 -21.78 -17.36
C SER A 504 24.50 -22.12 -18.25
N GLU A 505 25.36 -21.15 -18.60
CA GLU A 505 26.50 -21.31 -19.48
C GLU A 505 27.77 -21.78 -18.76
N ASN A 506 28.00 -21.33 -17.53
CA ASN A 506 29.24 -21.51 -16.77
C ASN A 506 29.11 -22.41 -15.55
N GLY A 507 27.89 -22.90 -15.26
CA GLY A 507 27.60 -23.65 -14.05
C GLY A 507 27.29 -22.78 -12.83
N ALA A 508 27.05 -23.41 -11.68
CA ALA A 508 26.72 -22.72 -10.45
C ALA A 508 27.83 -21.80 -9.96
N PHE A 509 27.43 -20.69 -9.33
CA PHE A 509 28.38 -19.80 -8.65
C PHE A 509 28.99 -20.50 -7.44
N VAL A 510 30.29 -20.51 -7.36
CA VAL A 510 31.07 -21.15 -6.27
C VAL A 510 31.29 -20.18 -5.08
N ASN A 511 31.25 -18.89 -5.33
CA ASN A 511 31.35 -17.84 -4.30
C ASN A 511 30.74 -16.51 -4.79
N ARG A 512 30.48 -15.56 -3.87
CA ARG A 512 29.95 -14.25 -4.20
C ARG A 512 30.81 -13.43 -5.15
N LYS A 513 32.15 -13.57 -5.07
CA LYS A 513 33.09 -12.85 -5.98
C LYS A 513 32.89 -13.26 -7.44
N ALA A 514 32.42 -14.48 -7.70
CA ALA A 514 32.15 -14.93 -9.06
C ALA A 514 31.02 -14.12 -9.74
N LEU A 515 30.14 -13.47 -9.00
CA LEU A 515 29.10 -12.57 -9.52
C LEU A 515 29.70 -11.39 -10.31
N LEU A 516 30.89 -10.93 -9.97
CA LEU A 516 31.58 -9.86 -10.72
C LEU A 516 31.93 -10.24 -12.16
N LYS A 517 31.86 -11.52 -12.52
CA LYS A 517 32.05 -12.02 -13.88
C LYS A 517 30.80 -11.93 -14.75
N VAL A 518 29.63 -11.68 -14.12
CA VAL A 518 28.36 -11.55 -14.84
C VAL A 518 28.39 -10.27 -15.68
N PRO A 519 28.00 -10.32 -16.96
CA PRO A 519 27.94 -9.14 -17.82
C PRO A 519 27.08 -8.01 -17.19
N LYS A 520 27.60 -6.79 -17.17
CA LYS A 520 27.02 -5.58 -16.59
C LYS A 520 26.97 -5.56 -15.04
N MET A 521 27.55 -6.51 -14.33
CA MET A 521 27.73 -6.46 -12.89
C MET A 521 28.89 -5.52 -12.54
N GLY A 522 28.59 -4.27 -12.25
CA GLY A 522 29.55 -3.29 -11.77
C GLY A 522 29.85 -3.43 -10.27
N ALA A 523 30.96 -2.83 -9.81
CA ALA A 523 31.35 -2.86 -8.40
C ALA A 523 30.27 -2.30 -7.47
N LYS A 524 29.61 -1.19 -7.86
CA LYS A 524 28.54 -0.55 -7.08
C LYS A 524 27.27 -1.43 -6.99
N THR A 525 26.91 -2.08 -8.10
CA THR A 525 25.79 -3.01 -8.12
C THR A 525 26.08 -4.25 -7.27
N PHE A 526 27.29 -4.79 -7.38
CA PHE A 526 27.73 -5.89 -6.54
C PHE A 526 27.69 -5.52 -5.05
N GLU A 527 28.19 -4.34 -4.68
CA GLU A 527 28.09 -3.83 -3.31
C GLU A 527 26.66 -3.84 -2.80
N GLN A 528 25.70 -3.36 -3.58
CA GLN A 528 24.31 -3.32 -3.15
C GLN A 528 23.63 -4.70 -3.08
N ALA A 529 23.97 -5.62 -3.96
CA ALA A 529 23.32 -6.92 -4.10
C ALA A 529 23.91 -8.02 -3.23
N ALA A 530 25.24 -8.01 -3.04
CA ALA A 530 26.00 -9.15 -2.53
C ALA A 530 25.53 -9.66 -1.16
N GLY A 531 25.14 -8.78 -0.25
CA GLY A 531 24.66 -9.16 1.07
C GLY A 531 23.29 -9.86 1.07
N PHE A 532 22.50 -9.68 0.02
CA PHE A 532 21.17 -10.27 -0.14
C PHE A 532 21.18 -11.56 -0.99
N LEU A 533 22.26 -11.78 -1.73
CA LEU A 533 22.46 -13.00 -2.51
C LEU A 533 23.22 -14.03 -1.68
N ARG A 534 22.73 -15.25 -1.65
CA ARG A 534 23.31 -16.38 -0.91
C ARG A 534 23.80 -17.47 -1.85
N ILE A 535 24.80 -18.23 -1.39
CA ILE A 535 25.33 -19.40 -2.10
C ILE A 535 25.48 -20.51 -1.09
N THR A 536 24.57 -21.48 -1.11
CA THR A 536 24.46 -22.55 -0.09
C THR A 536 25.72 -23.41 0.00
N ASN A 537 26.36 -23.74 -1.14
CA ASN A 537 27.56 -24.57 -1.20
C ASN A 537 28.79 -23.77 -1.64
N SER A 538 29.02 -22.60 -1.01
CA SER A 538 30.15 -21.77 -1.32
C SER A 538 31.46 -22.24 -0.66
N ASP A 539 32.58 -21.93 -1.30
CA ASP A 539 33.92 -22.09 -0.72
C ASP A 539 34.12 -21.26 0.55
N ASN A 540 33.40 -20.14 0.68
CA ASN A 540 33.39 -19.29 1.88
C ASN A 540 32.06 -19.45 2.60
N PRO A 541 32.04 -19.95 3.85
CA PRO A 541 30.80 -20.16 4.59
C PRO A 541 29.99 -18.86 4.83
N LEU A 542 30.64 -17.69 4.82
CA LEU A 542 29.95 -16.40 4.94
C LEU A 542 29.08 -16.06 3.72
N ASP A 543 29.34 -16.64 2.55
CA ASP A 543 28.51 -16.42 1.38
C ASP A 543 27.11 -17.03 1.52
N ASN A 544 26.93 -17.97 2.45
CA ASN A 544 25.63 -18.48 2.86
C ASN A 544 25.07 -17.77 4.12
N SER A 545 25.27 -16.46 4.23
CA SER A 545 24.76 -15.64 5.34
C SER A 545 24.39 -14.25 4.83
N ALA A 546 23.79 -13.42 5.66
CA ALA A 546 23.54 -12.02 5.34
C ALA A 546 24.70 -11.10 5.74
N VAL A 547 25.85 -11.63 6.13
CA VAL A 547 27.06 -10.82 6.34
C VAL A 547 27.52 -10.25 5.01
N HIS A 548 27.71 -8.94 4.97
CA HIS A 548 28.16 -8.27 3.76
C HIS A 548 29.66 -8.55 3.47
N PRO A 549 30.07 -8.73 2.21
CA PRO A 549 31.48 -9.00 1.88
C PRO A 549 32.49 -7.98 2.42
N GLU A 550 32.09 -6.72 2.59
CA GLU A 550 32.93 -5.68 3.21
C GLU A 550 33.31 -6.01 4.65
N SER A 551 32.53 -6.81 5.34
CA SER A 551 32.73 -7.19 6.74
C SER A 551 33.43 -8.55 6.92
N TYR A 552 33.76 -9.26 5.86
CA TYR A 552 34.41 -10.58 5.94
C TYR A 552 35.73 -10.55 6.69
N SER A 553 36.55 -9.55 6.42
CA SER A 553 37.84 -9.37 7.10
C SER A 553 37.72 -9.22 8.62
N ILE A 554 36.59 -8.69 9.11
CA ILE A 554 36.31 -8.54 10.54
C ILE A 554 36.01 -9.90 11.14
N VAL A 555 35.16 -10.71 10.49
CA VAL A 555 34.81 -12.06 10.93
C VAL A 555 36.04 -12.98 10.91
N GLU A 556 36.88 -12.89 9.86
CA GLU A 556 38.12 -13.61 9.75
C GLU A 556 39.10 -13.23 10.88
N LYS A 557 39.15 -11.93 11.24
CA LYS A 557 39.96 -11.47 12.39
C LYS A 557 39.41 -12.02 13.70
N MET A 558 38.10 -12.03 13.92
CA MET A 558 37.48 -12.65 15.11
C MET A 558 37.85 -14.13 15.24
N ALA A 559 37.77 -14.89 14.13
CA ALA A 559 38.15 -16.29 14.08
C ALA A 559 39.65 -16.48 14.42
N LYS A 560 40.50 -15.66 13.83
CA LYS A 560 41.96 -15.71 14.07
C LYS A 560 42.31 -15.39 15.52
N ASP A 561 41.69 -14.39 16.10
CA ASP A 561 41.93 -14.00 17.53
C ASP A 561 41.53 -15.13 18.47
N LEU A 562 40.48 -15.90 18.14
CA LEU A 562 40.05 -17.08 18.90
C LEU A 562 40.75 -18.38 18.47
N LYS A 563 41.68 -18.32 17.51
CA LYS A 563 42.43 -19.48 16.95
C LYS A 563 41.48 -20.59 16.41
N CYS A 564 40.40 -20.20 15.75
CA CYS A 564 39.45 -21.12 15.14
C CYS A 564 39.15 -20.73 13.68
N SER A 565 38.40 -21.55 12.96
CA SER A 565 37.90 -21.23 11.63
C SER A 565 36.60 -20.39 11.69
N VAL A 566 36.24 -19.75 10.58
CA VAL A 566 34.95 -19.07 10.46
C VAL A 566 33.79 -20.06 10.61
N SER A 567 33.93 -21.28 10.09
CA SER A 567 32.94 -22.35 10.26
C SER A 567 32.76 -22.73 11.72
N ASP A 568 33.85 -22.75 12.52
CA ASP A 568 33.75 -23.02 13.95
C ASP A 568 33.01 -21.90 14.68
N LEU A 569 33.21 -20.63 14.30
CA LEU A 569 32.44 -19.51 14.85
C LEU A 569 30.93 -19.64 14.55
N MET A 570 30.58 -20.11 13.36
CA MET A 570 29.19 -20.29 12.97
C MET A 570 28.52 -21.45 13.70
N SER A 571 29.23 -22.53 13.98
CA SER A 571 28.69 -23.75 14.60
C SER A 571 28.74 -23.76 16.13
N ASN A 572 29.63 -22.98 16.77
CA ASN A 572 29.89 -23.06 18.20
C ASN A 572 29.52 -21.78 18.96
N ALA A 573 28.44 -21.83 19.74
CA ALA A 573 27.96 -20.73 20.57
C ALA A 573 29.00 -20.25 21.59
N THR A 574 29.71 -21.20 22.25
CA THR A 574 30.73 -20.87 23.30
C THR A 574 31.89 -20.05 22.72
N LEU A 575 32.24 -20.24 21.44
CA LEU A 575 33.26 -19.41 20.81
C LEU A 575 32.74 -18.00 20.55
N ARG A 576 31.47 -17.87 20.10
CA ARG A 576 30.86 -16.56 19.86
C ARG A 576 30.71 -15.73 21.15
N GLU A 577 30.37 -16.34 22.27
CA GLU A 577 30.26 -15.67 23.57
C GLU A 577 31.59 -15.07 24.10
N LYS A 578 32.73 -15.58 23.60
CA LYS A 578 34.06 -15.05 23.95
C LYS A 578 34.45 -13.81 23.14
N ILE A 579 33.67 -13.40 22.16
CA ILE A 579 33.96 -12.27 21.28
C ILE A 579 33.61 -10.96 22.02
N ASP A 580 34.62 -10.15 22.30
CA ASP A 580 34.44 -8.79 22.78
C ASP A 580 34.29 -7.85 21.56
N LEU A 581 33.05 -7.47 21.24
CA LEU A 581 32.71 -6.65 20.07
C LEU A 581 33.38 -5.28 20.08
N GLN A 582 33.64 -4.71 21.24
CA GLN A 582 34.29 -3.39 21.38
C GLN A 582 35.65 -3.34 20.70
N ARG A 583 36.37 -4.46 20.64
CA ARG A 583 37.70 -4.58 20.01
C ARG A 583 37.68 -4.47 18.47
N TYR A 584 36.49 -4.62 17.86
CA TYR A 584 36.30 -4.63 16.40
C TYR A 584 35.59 -3.37 15.88
N VAL A 585 35.22 -2.46 16.78
CA VAL A 585 34.66 -1.16 16.40
C VAL A 585 35.73 -0.34 15.66
N SER A 586 35.35 0.26 14.55
CA SER A 586 36.19 1.12 13.73
C SER A 586 35.38 2.26 13.12
N ASP A 587 36.02 3.21 12.46
CA ASP A 587 35.34 4.31 11.75
C ASP A 587 34.36 3.83 10.66
N LYS A 588 34.57 2.62 10.14
CA LYS A 588 33.75 2.03 9.07
C LYS A 588 32.66 1.09 9.58
N VAL A 589 32.87 0.45 10.74
CA VAL A 589 31.99 -0.58 11.29
C VAL A 589 31.74 -0.30 12.77
N GLY A 590 30.55 0.06 13.10
CA GLY A 590 30.10 0.34 14.46
C GLY A 590 29.48 -0.87 15.15
N MET A 591 29.04 -0.64 16.38
CA MET A 591 28.39 -1.67 17.20
C MET A 591 27.12 -2.25 16.54
N PRO A 592 26.23 -1.48 15.89
CA PRO A 592 25.06 -2.03 15.22
C PRO A 592 25.39 -3.10 14.17
N THR A 593 26.36 -2.83 13.29
CA THR A 593 26.81 -3.81 12.30
C THR A 593 27.46 -5.03 12.94
N LEU A 594 28.25 -4.87 13.99
CA LEU A 594 28.87 -6.00 14.70
C LEU A 594 27.81 -6.90 15.37
N GLN A 595 26.76 -6.32 15.93
CA GLN A 595 25.64 -7.07 16.50
C GLN A 595 24.87 -7.84 15.41
N ASP A 596 24.68 -7.24 14.23
CA ASP A 596 24.05 -7.92 13.10
C ASP A 596 24.90 -9.10 12.62
N ILE A 597 26.22 -8.91 12.51
CA ILE A 597 27.16 -9.99 12.17
C ILE A 597 27.04 -11.14 13.17
N MET A 598 27.01 -10.87 14.47
CA MET A 598 26.90 -11.92 15.50
C MET A 598 25.59 -12.70 15.38
N ARG A 599 24.48 -12.02 15.11
CA ARG A 599 23.18 -12.67 14.89
C ARG A 599 23.20 -13.59 13.65
N GLU A 600 23.85 -13.14 12.57
CA GLU A 600 24.00 -13.96 11.37
C GLU A 600 24.93 -15.15 11.57
N LEU A 601 26.00 -15.00 12.38
CA LEU A 601 26.87 -16.14 12.72
C LEU A 601 26.19 -17.16 13.62
N GLU A 602 25.22 -16.73 14.45
CA GLU A 602 24.43 -17.63 15.30
C GLU A 602 23.49 -18.52 14.51
N LYS A 603 22.83 -17.96 13.50
CA LYS A 603 21.83 -18.65 12.68
C LYS A 603 22.01 -18.29 11.20
N PRO A 604 23.08 -18.77 10.57
CA PRO A 604 23.34 -18.47 9.17
C PRO A 604 22.23 -19.02 8.30
N SER A 605 21.84 -18.26 7.30
CA SER A 605 20.81 -18.64 6.30
C SER A 605 19.43 -19.01 6.88
N ARG A 606 19.13 -18.60 8.10
CA ARG A 606 17.79 -18.84 8.63
C ARG A 606 16.78 -18.12 7.76
N ASP A 607 15.85 -18.89 7.21
CA ASP A 607 14.63 -18.33 6.65
C ASP A 607 13.83 -17.68 7.79
N PRO A 608 13.52 -16.39 7.70
CA PRO A 608 12.76 -15.70 8.75
C PRO A 608 11.28 -16.13 8.80
N ARG A 609 10.82 -16.88 7.79
CA ARG A 609 9.45 -17.37 7.72
C ARG A 609 9.24 -18.51 8.73
N GLU A 610 8.07 -18.55 9.34
CA GLU A 610 7.70 -19.58 10.34
C GLU A 610 7.54 -20.96 9.69
N GLN A 611 7.40 -22.03 10.48
CA GLN A 611 7.12 -23.37 9.97
C GLN A 611 5.63 -23.53 9.67
N LEU A 612 5.30 -24.27 8.63
CA LEU A 612 3.94 -24.61 8.24
C LEU A 612 3.31 -25.56 9.27
N GLU A 613 2.10 -25.21 9.74
CA GLU A 613 1.29 -26.07 10.61
C GLU A 613 0.03 -26.55 9.87
N GLU A 614 -0.33 -27.83 10.07
CA GLU A 614 -1.56 -28.38 9.53
C GLU A 614 -2.77 -27.90 10.33
N TRP A 615 -3.87 -27.55 9.66
CA TRP A 615 -5.04 -26.98 10.28
C TRP A 615 -6.35 -27.47 9.64
N HIS A 616 -7.47 -27.51 10.41
CA HIS A 616 -8.76 -28.03 9.97
C HIS A 616 -9.92 -27.15 10.44
N PHE A 617 -10.95 -27.00 9.59
CA PHE A 617 -12.24 -26.46 9.96
C PHE A 617 -13.04 -27.42 10.86
N ASP A 618 -14.13 -26.91 11.48
CA ASP A 618 -15.04 -27.76 12.25
C ASP A 618 -15.83 -28.69 11.32
N GLU A 619 -15.84 -30.00 11.64
CA GLU A 619 -16.44 -31.02 10.81
C GLU A 619 -17.98 -30.97 10.79
N ASN A 620 -18.61 -30.29 11.75
CA ASN A 620 -20.07 -30.24 11.91
C ASN A 620 -20.69 -28.93 11.36
N VAL A 621 -19.88 -27.99 10.85
CA VAL A 621 -20.33 -26.67 10.41
C VAL A 621 -20.03 -26.48 8.93
N HIS A 622 -21.06 -26.45 8.08
CA HIS A 622 -20.93 -26.36 6.62
C HIS A 622 -21.65 -25.14 6.02
N THR A 623 -22.71 -24.69 6.64
CA THR A 623 -23.55 -23.60 6.14
C THR A 623 -23.86 -22.59 7.24
N ILE A 624 -24.34 -21.41 6.85
CA ILE A 624 -24.75 -20.37 7.80
C ILE A 624 -25.92 -20.85 8.69
N ASP A 625 -26.67 -21.87 8.25
CA ASP A 625 -27.79 -22.44 9.00
C ASP A 625 -27.34 -23.33 10.16
N ASP A 626 -26.15 -23.87 10.11
CA ASP A 626 -25.55 -24.68 11.17
C ASP A 626 -25.00 -23.83 12.31
N LEU A 627 -24.89 -22.49 12.10
CA LEU A 627 -24.33 -21.58 13.09
C LEU A 627 -25.33 -21.23 14.19
N GLN A 628 -24.84 -21.17 15.42
CA GLN A 628 -25.54 -20.66 16.59
C GLN A 628 -24.69 -19.61 17.31
N VAL A 629 -25.35 -18.57 17.85
CA VAL A 629 -24.67 -17.56 18.68
C VAL A 629 -24.05 -18.24 19.90
N GLY A 630 -22.80 -17.90 20.17
CA GLY A 630 -22.00 -18.49 21.25
C GLY A 630 -21.09 -19.65 20.82
N MET A 631 -21.25 -20.22 19.63
CA MET A 631 -20.31 -21.24 19.11
C MET A 631 -18.91 -20.67 19.00
N VAL A 632 -17.92 -21.49 19.37
CA VAL A 632 -16.48 -21.19 19.21
C VAL A 632 -15.95 -22.12 18.13
N LEU A 633 -15.54 -21.52 17.01
CA LEU A 633 -15.15 -22.23 15.81
C LEU A 633 -13.70 -21.90 15.43
N PRO A 634 -13.00 -22.86 14.83
CA PRO A 634 -11.75 -22.57 14.14
C PRO A 634 -12.04 -21.76 12.88
N GLY A 635 -11.17 -20.81 12.56
CA GLY A 635 -11.29 -19.97 11.37
C GLY A 635 -9.94 -19.53 10.82
N ILE A 636 -9.92 -19.11 9.55
CA ILE A 636 -8.75 -18.55 8.87
C ILE A 636 -9.05 -17.08 8.54
N VAL A 637 -8.12 -16.20 8.86
CA VAL A 637 -8.20 -14.78 8.48
C VAL A 637 -8.03 -14.66 6.97
N THR A 638 -9.09 -14.26 6.26
CA THR A 638 -9.10 -14.14 4.79
C THR A 638 -8.80 -12.74 4.30
N ASN A 639 -9.13 -11.72 5.10
CA ASN A 639 -8.88 -10.33 4.77
C ASN A 639 -8.78 -9.48 6.03
N ILE A 640 -7.96 -8.42 5.98
CA ILE A 640 -7.80 -7.45 7.06
C ILE A 640 -8.07 -6.06 6.51
N ALA A 641 -8.94 -5.32 7.21
CA ALA A 641 -9.29 -3.93 6.94
C ALA A 641 -9.12 -3.09 8.21
N ASN A 642 -9.06 -1.76 8.08
CA ASN A 642 -8.87 -0.87 9.25
C ASN A 642 -9.94 -1.02 10.35
N PHE A 643 -11.12 -1.53 10.00
CA PHE A 643 -12.24 -1.70 10.93
C PHE A 643 -12.35 -3.10 11.52
N GLY A 644 -11.52 -4.06 11.10
CA GLY A 644 -11.55 -5.44 11.59
C GLY A 644 -10.97 -6.44 10.62
N ALA A 645 -11.17 -7.72 10.92
CA ALA A 645 -10.72 -8.84 10.09
C ALA A 645 -11.91 -9.69 9.63
N PHE A 646 -11.83 -10.18 8.41
CA PHE A 646 -12.74 -11.19 7.88
C PHE A 646 -12.14 -12.57 8.14
N VAL A 647 -12.97 -13.47 8.62
CA VAL A 647 -12.56 -14.82 9.01
C VAL A 647 -13.48 -15.83 8.35
N ASP A 648 -12.90 -16.71 7.54
CA ASP A 648 -13.57 -17.89 7.05
C ASP A 648 -13.67 -18.91 8.19
N ILE A 649 -14.88 -19.24 8.57
CA ILE A 649 -15.21 -20.27 9.58
C ILE A 649 -15.82 -21.52 8.93
N GLY A 650 -15.74 -21.56 7.61
CA GLY A 650 -16.13 -22.71 6.85
C GLY A 650 -17.60 -22.77 6.42
N VAL A 651 -18.30 -21.66 6.30
CA VAL A 651 -19.73 -21.61 5.90
C VAL A 651 -19.98 -20.87 4.57
N HIS A 652 -19.01 -20.87 3.66
CA HIS A 652 -19.04 -20.20 2.35
C HIS A 652 -19.23 -18.67 2.39
N LYS A 653 -19.19 -18.07 3.58
CA LYS A 653 -19.23 -16.63 3.80
C LYS A 653 -18.36 -16.26 4.98
N ASP A 654 -17.51 -15.29 4.77
CA ASP A 654 -16.64 -14.80 5.82
C ASP A 654 -17.43 -14.06 6.91
N GLY A 655 -17.12 -14.33 8.16
CA GLY A 655 -17.59 -13.57 9.29
C GLY A 655 -16.69 -12.38 9.57
N LEU A 656 -17.25 -11.29 10.07
CA LEU A 656 -16.51 -10.09 10.46
C LEU A 656 -16.20 -10.10 11.95
N VAL A 657 -14.93 -10.03 12.30
CA VAL A 657 -14.45 -9.64 13.63
C VAL A 657 -14.18 -8.14 13.60
N HIS A 658 -15.08 -7.33 14.16
CA HIS A 658 -14.89 -5.89 14.26
C HIS A 658 -13.70 -5.57 15.17
N ILE A 659 -13.01 -4.46 14.95
CA ILE A 659 -11.81 -4.06 15.71
C ILE A 659 -12.04 -4.02 17.23
N SER A 660 -13.25 -3.68 17.68
CA SER A 660 -13.64 -3.72 19.11
C SER A 660 -13.70 -5.15 19.68
N GLU A 661 -13.85 -6.16 18.83
CA GLU A 661 -13.99 -7.58 19.20
C GLU A 661 -12.69 -8.38 19.03
N MET A 662 -11.59 -7.73 18.66
CA MET A 662 -10.31 -8.40 18.40
C MET A 662 -9.47 -8.61 19.66
N ALA A 663 -9.55 -7.70 20.64
CA ALA A 663 -8.79 -7.80 21.87
C ALA A 663 -9.52 -7.13 23.05
N ASN A 664 -9.12 -7.48 24.30
CA ASN A 664 -9.62 -6.84 25.51
C ASN A 664 -8.96 -5.50 25.82
N ARG A 665 -8.04 -5.03 24.96
CA ARG A 665 -7.40 -3.71 25.01
C ARG A 665 -7.81 -2.89 23.79
N ARG A 666 -7.67 -1.57 23.88
CA ARG A 666 -7.86 -0.71 22.70
C ARG A 666 -6.71 -0.94 21.73
N ILE A 667 -7.04 -1.26 20.49
CA ILE A 667 -6.12 -1.40 19.38
C ILE A 667 -6.43 -0.36 18.30
N SER A 668 -5.44 0.06 17.58
CA SER A 668 -5.57 1.04 16.50
C SER A 668 -5.52 0.39 15.11
N ASN A 669 -4.88 -0.76 15.02
CA ASN A 669 -4.70 -1.51 13.79
C ASN A 669 -4.97 -2.99 14.02
N PRO A 670 -5.89 -3.63 13.26
CA PRO A 670 -6.13 -5.07 13.34
C PRO A 670 -4.90 -5.95 13.19
N ASN A 671 -3.91 -5.53 12.40
CA ASN A 671 -2.62 -6.24 12.25
C ASN A 671 -1.77 -6.31 13.54
N GLU A 672 -2.16 -5.59 14.61
CA GLU A 672 -1.54 -5.75 15.94
C GLU A 672 -1.97 -7.07 16.63
N VAL A 673 -3.04 -7.69 16.17
CA VAL A 673 -3.68 -8.84 16.81
C VAL A 673 -3.70 -10.07 15.91
N VAL A 674 -3.96 -9.89 14.63
CA VAL A 674 -4.05 -11.00 13.65
C VAL A 674 -3.25 -10.69 12.40
N SER A 675 -2.84 -11.76 11.72
CA SER A 675 -2.19 -11.75 10.41
C SER A 675 -3.09 -12.38 9.35
N LEU A 676 -2.90 -12.01 8.09
CA LEU A 676 -3.59 -12.65 6.98
C LEU A 676 -3.24 -14.16 6.95
N HIS A 677 -4.22 -15.00 6.65
CA HIS A 677 -4.15 -16.47 6.67
C HIS A 677 -3.80 -17.09 8.04
N GLN A 678 -3.77 -16.28 9.11
CA GLN A 678 -3.58 -16.79 10.45
C GLN A 678 -4.77 -17.66 10.86
N HIS A 679 -4.46 -18.81 11.46
CA HIS A 679 -5.45 -19.68 12.10
C HIS A 679 -5.87 -19.08 13.44
N VAL A 680 -7.16 -18.91 13.64
CA VAL A 680 -7.74 -18.30 14.83
C VAL A 680 -8.92 -19.10 15.35
N ARG A 681 -9.23 -18.94 16.63
CA ARG A 681 -10.50 -19.38 17.20
C ARG A 681 -11.39 -18.18 17.40
N VAL A 682 -12.62 -18.26 16.90
CA VAL A 682 -13.58 -17.15 16.96
C VAL A 682 -14.89 -17.61 17.56
N ARG A 683 -15.56 -16.72 18.30
CA ARG A 683 -16.90 -16.92 18.81
C ARG A 683 -17.90 -16.21 17.93
N VAL A 684 -18.97 -16.90 17.57
CA VAL A 684 -20.12 -16.30 16.86
C VAL A 684 -20.92 -15.42 17.84
N ILE A 685 -21.03 -14.12 17.55
CA ILE A 685 -21.75 -13.16 18.41
C ILE A 685 -23.09 -12.73 17.84
N ASP A 686 -23.25 -12.73 16.52
CA ASP A 686 -24.51 -12.40 15.84
C ASP A 686 -24.57 -13.01 14.44
N ILE A 687 -25.79 -13.33 13.97
CA ILE A 687 -26.05 -13.95 12.67
C ILE A 687 -27.26 -13.28 12.02
N ASP A 688 -27.05 -12.52 10.95
CA ASP A 688 -28.11 -12.00 10.09
C ASP A 688 -28.26 -12.91 8.85
N LYS A 689 -29.11 -13.94 8.94
CA LYS A 689 -29.37 -14.89 7.85
C LYS A 689 -29.95 -14.22 6.61
N GLY A 690 -30.75 -13.14 6.77
CA GLY A 690 -31.39 -12.44 5.66
C GLY A 690 -30.39 -11.69 4.77
N ARG A 691 -29.37 -11.10 5.40
CA ARG A 691 -28.29 -10.39 4.71
C ARG A 691 -27.04 -11.26 4.52
N GLY A 692 -27.01 -12.46 5.09
CA GLY A 692 -25.86 -13.37 5.10
C GLY A 692 -24.65 -12.75 5.82
N ARG A 693 -24.85 -12.00 6.91
CA ARG A 693 -23.79 -11.39 7.71
C ARG A 693 -23.56 -12.19 8.99
N ILE A 694 -22.31 -12.47 9.29
CA ILE A 694 -21.88 -13.18 10.49
C ILE A 694 -20.94 -12.25 11.26
N GLN A 695 -21.25 -12.01 12.52
CA GLN A 695 -20.37 -11.25 13.41
C GLN A 695 -19.65 -12.19 14.36
N LEU A 696 -18.35 -12.00 14.47
CA LEU A 696 -17.43 -12.83 15.21
C LEU A 696 -16.65 -12.03 16.25
N SER A 697 -16.14 -12.72 17.26
CA SER A 697 -15.24 -12.15 18.27
C SER A 697 -14.04 -13.05 18.48
N LEU A 698 -12.85 -12.47 18.60
CA LEU A 698 -11.62 -13.13 19.04
C LEU A 698 -11.50 -13.23 20.57
N LYS A 699 -12.43 -12.63 21.31
CA LYS A 699 -12.53 -12.71 22.77
C LYS A 699 -13.21 -14.01 23.16
N VAL A 700 -12.48 -15.10 23.03
CA VAL A 700 -12.99 -16.47 23.25
C VAL A 700 -12.80 -16.87 24.70
#